data_af13bfa5fff57e061afdeab85682d79e
#
_entry.id   af13bfa5fff57e061afdeab85682d79e
#
_cell.length_a   1.000
_cell.length_b   1.000
_cell.length_c   1.000
_cell.angle_alpha   90.00
_cell.angle_beta   90.00
_cell.angle_gamma   90.00
#
_symmetry.space_group_name_H-M   'P 1'
#
loop_
_entity.id
_entity.type
_entity.pdbx_description
1 polymer ?
#
loop_
_entity_poly.entity_id
_entity_poly.type
_entity_poly.pdbx_seq_one_letter_code
_entity_poly.pdbx_strand_id
1 'polypeptide(L)'
;MTGHDPKPGHLPPGPDDHPFKEPAALHEAGSPYVPELSGDTAKVRELLLALSVGFTLPSPLPRGLESHDGLDSIITAAMDSGLLLADGSVVGTVQHALLKATPASRIRALQRELVDKVLDEGRPWGDLARDLARSGLQDARVAAELEEMANSVLDTDPRLAVDLYAEALLAGNKELHIAAKRAQALAATGDLDAAGRIVDRLLAMPEPPHLRLGVDVAAAVWAQRGMLSRSADTYTWLGPDRLQGSAPLAAVAMIGTGNAVLAEEILAAAVPSGSPTLLAVALTLTQEGLRQTLGPNPQLALPELIRASDMMNASGAAIPLPETPGALAALCALHNGEPAVADTVLRAALAAGQGGDAARPRLFLLQAWTAMQQDNADEARLAINEAVKANHWSLAPRDELLLAALEVGLARRGSDVHGLVLAWDRAREAMMHVAVDLYSLLPWGELMVSAARLRETRRVSHYLDGAWELLQRLGNPPLWSVPLHWAAVQAALLSESPAELAPHAAALVRASEHSHLASVLAVGGKAWVSVLAGRFEASDVEAAARGLAAVGMPWEGARLAGHAAAHAEERRDLVRLLACARDIHPQGAPAGAGHDRVEEPHHGVAGTPAADGADPGTGGSSGLSAREREVARLLLEGRTYREIGEAIYISPRTAEHHVARMRRRLGADSRSDLLVRLRLALGEGYPPP
;
A
#
# COMPACT_ATOMS: atom_id res chain seq x y z
N MET A 1 34.97 8.88 -48.88
CA MET A 1 35.09 7.54 -49.49
C MET A 1 34.30 6.60 -48.58
N THR A 2 33.12 6.17 -49.13
CA THR A 2 32.43 4.90 -48.96
C THR A 2 32.25 4.38 -47.52
N GLY A 3 31.14 4.40 -46.83
CA GLY A 3 29.81 3.95 -47.20
C GLY A 3 29.63 2.45 -46.90
N HIS A 4 29.02 2.13 -45.74
CA HIS A 4 28.28 0.86 -45.57
C HIS A 4 27.32 0.97 -44.38
N ASP A 5 26.02 1.08 -44.71
CA ASP A 5 24.89 0.78 -43.84
C ASP A 5 24.74 -0.74 -43.68
N PRO A 6 24.37 -1.24 -42.51
CA PRO A 6 23.78 -2.57 -42.39
C PRO A 6 22.25 -2.49 -42.20
N LYS A 7 21.56 -3.25 -43.08
CA LYS A 7 20.12 -3.52 -43.13
C LYS A 7 19.59 -4.11 -41.81
N PRO A 8 18.31 -3.83 -41.46
CA PRO A 8 17.67 -4.45 -40.28
C PRO A 8 17.29 -5.91 -40.54
N GLY A 9 17.70 -6.77 -39.61
CA GLY A 9 17.38 -8.19 -39.57
C GLY A 9 15.93 -8.44 -39.16
N HIS A 10 15.29 -9.37 -39.84
CA HIS A 10 13.99 -9.95 -39.54
C HIS A 10 13.99 -10.65 -38.18
N LEU A 11 13.03 -10.29 -37.32
CA LEU A 11 12.59 -11.07 -36.16
C LEU A 11 11.49 -12.06 -36.61
N PRO A 12 11.46 -13.29 -36.11
CA PRO A 12 10.42 -14.27 -36.43
C PRO A 12 9.10 -13.92 -35.68
N PRO A 13 7.93 -14.34 -36.26
CA PRO A 13 6.63 -14.06 -35.66
C PRO A 13 6.38 -14.92 -34.40
N GLY A 14 5.85 -14.31 -33.36
CA GLY A 14 5.35 -14.96 -32.16
C GLY A 14 4.02 -15.68 -32.42
N PRO A 15 3.64 -16.66 -31.61
CA PRO A 15 2.45 -17.46 -31.80
C PRO A 15 1.17 -16.76 -31.33
N ASP A 16 0.12 -16.97 -32.14
CA ASP A 16 -1.33 -16.88 -31.79
C ASP A 16 -1.96 -15.51 -31.60
N ASP A 17 -2.05 -14.74 -32.73
CA ASP A 17 -3.16 -13.85 -32.99
C ASP A 17 -4.32 -14.66 -33.62
N HIS A 18 -5.32 -15.00 -32.79
CA HIS A 18 -6.62 -15.40 -33.33
C HIS A 18 -7.42 -14.12 -33.61
N PRO A 19 -7.69 -13.82 -34.91
CA PRO A 19 -8.62 -12.75 -35.23
C PRO A 19 -10.03 -13.21 -34.89
N PHE A 20 -10.70 -12.48 -34.00
CA PHE A 20 -12.15 -12.50 -33.89
C PHE A 20 -12.70 -12.22 -35.29
N LYS A 21 -13.28 -13.24 -35.92
CA LYS A 21 -14.10 -13.09 -37.11
C LYS A 21 -15.35 -12.29 -36.72
N GLU A 22 -15.36 -11.01 -37.07
CA GLU A 22 -16.61 -10.28 -37.22
C GLU A 22 -17.52 -11.04 -38.22
N PRO A 23 -18.82 -11.20 -37.89
CA PRO A 23 -19.73 -11.80 -38.83
C PRO A 23 -19.87 -10.90 -40.04
N ALA A 24 -19.50 -11.39 -41.21
CA ALA A 24 -19.55 -10.75 -42.52
C ALA A 24 -20.97 -10.45 -43.04
N ALA A 25 -21.93 -10.19 -42.17
CA ALA A 25 -23.33 -9.95 -42.50
C ALA A 25 -23.83 -8.52 -42.26
N LEU A 26 -22.91 -7.56 -41.92
CA LEU A 26 -23.30 -6.17 -41.66
C LEU A 26 -22.75 -5.15 -42.68
N HIS A 27 -22.15 -5.62 -43.79
CA HIS A 27 -21.58 -4.71 -44.79
C HIS A 27 -22.46 -4.45 -46.03
N GLU A 28 -23.70 -4.99 -46.07
CA GLU A 28 -24.65 -4.70 -47.17
C GLU A 28 -26.01 -4.18 -46.69
N ALA A 29 -26.13 -3.61 -45.50
CA ALA A 29 -27.29 -2.79 -45.19
C ALA A 29 -26.99 -1.35 -45.66
N GLY A 30 -27.42 -1.08 -46.89
CA GLY A 30 -27.32 0.21 -47.51
C GLY A 30 -27.79 1.34 -46.60
N SER A 31 -27.32 2.55 -46.95
CA SER A 31 -27.71 3.85 -46.39
C SER A 31 -29.10 3.83 -45.77
N PRO A 32 -29.25 4.20 -44.46
CA PRO A 32 -30.56 4.21 -43.84
C PRO A 32 -31.45 5.12 -44.71
N TYR A 33 -32.53 4.54 -45.19
CA TYR A 33 -33.58 5.21 -45.96
C TYR A 33 -34.16 6.33 -45.09
N VAL A 34 -33.70 7.54 -45.28
CA VAL A 34 -34.34 8.74 -44.75
C VAL A 34 -35.42 9.11 -45.81
N PRO A 35 -36.70 8.83 -45.59
CA PRO A 35 -37.73 9.21 -46.55
C PRO A 35 -37.67 10.72 -46.82
N GLU A 36 -37.82 11.16 -48.09
CA GLU A 36 -38.08 12.55 -48.41
C GLU A 36 -39.42 12.95 -47.79
N LEU A 37 -39.35 13.75 -46.76
CA LEU A 37 -40.41 13.96 -45.80
C LEU A 37 -41.25 15.15 -46.21
N SER A 38 -42.57 14.96 -46.45
CA SER A 38 -43.62 16.01 -46.56
C SER A 38 -43.65 16.88 -45.25
N GLY A 39 -44.25 18.04 -45.29
CA GLY A 39 -44.18 19.06 -44.24
C GLY A 39 -44.36 18.61 -42.77
N ASP A 40 -45.23 17.63 -42.49
CA ASP A 40 -45.39 17.04 -41.15
C ASP A 40 -44.22 16.20 -40.70
N THR A 41 -43.59 15.54 -41.64
CA THR A 41 -42.40 14.70 -41.44
C THR A 41 -41.14 15.54 -41.14
N ALA A 42 -41.07 16.79 -41.63
CA ALA A 42 -39.98 17.70 -41.27
C ALA A 42 -39.99 18.06 -39.79
N LYS A 43 -41.19 18.20 -39.19
CA LYS A 43 -41.39 18.53 -37.76
C LYS A 43 -41.15 17.29 -36.87
N VAL A 44 -41.55 16.09 -37.31
CA VAL A 44 -41.17 14.83 -36.64
C VAL A 44 -39.64 14.71 -36.58
N ARG A 45 -38.96 14.99 -37.69
CA ARG A 45 -37.47 14.98 -37.70
C ARG A 45 -36.88 16.02 -36.76
N GLU A 46 -37.47 17.23 -36.67
CA GLU A 46 -37.00 18.28 -35.77
C GLU A 46 -37.22 17.89 -34.30
N LEU A 47 -38.35 17.27 -33.97
CA LEU A 47 -38.62 16.71 -32.65
C LEU A 47 -37.61 15.61 -32.27
N LEU A 48 -37.43 14.62 -33.15
CA LEU A 48 -36.47 13.52 -32.92
C LEU A 48 -35.05 14.05 -32.78
N LEU A 49 -34.67 15.05 -33.54
CA LEU A 49 -33.35 15.70 -33.43
C LEU A 49 -33.23 16.45 -32.08
N ALA A 50 -34.25 17.18 -31.64
CA ALA A 50 -34.24 17.85 -30.35
C ALA A 50 -34.11 16.86 -29.20
N LEU A 51 -34.89 15.76 -29.21
CA LEU A 51 -34.79 14.71 -28.23
C LEU A 51 -33.42 14.00 -28.27
N SER A 52 -32.84 13.82 -29.46
CA SER A 52 -31.50 13.26 -29.65
C SER A 52 -30.38 14.12 -29.08
N VAL A 53 -30.60 15.42 -28.93
CA VAL A 53 -29.67 16.42 -28.37
C VAL A 53 -29.78 16.52 -26.83
N GLY A 54 -30.89 16.00 -26.24
CA GLY A 54 -31.11 16.00 -24.80
C GLY A 54 -32.36 16.76 -24.33
N PHE A 55 -33.19 17.29 -25.24
CA PHE A 55 -34.52 17.78 -24.85
C PHE A 55 -35.38 16.60 -24.38
N THR A 56 -36.37 16.88 -23.53
CA THR A 56 -37.23 15.84 -22.93
C THR A 56 -38.70 16.18 -23.15
N LEU A 57 -39.56 15.15 -23.19
CA LEU A 57 -41.00 15.34 -23.22
C LEU A 57 -41.54 15.32 -21.76
N PRO A 58 -42.59 16.13 -21.44
CA PRO A 58 -43.24 17.10 -22.28
C PRO A 58 -42.53 18.47 -22.42
N SER A 59 -41.54 18.76 -21.59
CA SER A 59 -40.79 20.03 -21.58
C SER A 59 -39.40 19.83 -20.97
N PRO A 60 -38.36 20.61 -21.34
CA PRO A 60 -38.40 21.70 -22.34
C PRO A 60 -38.31 21.21 -23.78
N LEU A 61 -38.84 21.97 -24.73
CA LEU A 61 -38.71 21.75 -26.17
C LEU A 61 -38.11 23.01 -26.82
N PRO A 62 -37.52 22.91 -28.04
CA PRO A 62 -37.10 24.09 -28.80
C PRO A 62 -38.24 25.03 -29.10
N ARG A 63 -37.98 26.36 -29.13
CA ARG A 63 -38.99 27.40 -29.34
C ARG A 63 -39.86 27.18 -30.57
N GLY A 64 -39.31 26.55 -31.64
CA GLY A 64 -40.04 26.18 -32.85
C GLY A 64 -41.09 25.08 -32.67
N LEU A 65 -40.97 24.26 -31.64
CA LEU A 65 -41.89 23.17 -31.33
C LEU A 65 -42.84 23.49 -30.18
N GLU A 66 -42.46 24.33 -29.24
CA GLU A 66 -43.32 24.72 -28.09
C GLU A 66 -44.58 25.51 -28.49
N SER A 67 -44.48 26.36 -29.51
CA SER A 67 -45.56 27.21 -29.99
C SER A 67 -46.43 26.53 -31.06
N HIS A 68 -46.30 25.19 -31.23
CA HIS A 68 -47.03 24.51 -32.30
C HIS A 68 -48.34 23.90 -31.81
N ASP A 69 -49.47 24.35 -32.39
CA ASP A 69 -50.84 23.89 -32.15
C ASP A 69 -51.08 22.39 -32.52
N GLY A 70 -50.09 21.59 -32.74
CA GLY A 70 -50.16 20.17 -33.16
C GLY A 70 -49.07 19.31 -32.55
N LEU A 71 -48.45 19.72 -31.44
CA LEU A 71 -47.34 18.98 -30.81
C LEU A 71 -47.72 17.51 -30.52
N ASP A 72 -48.92 17.27 -29.97
CA ASP A 72 -49.40 15.91 -29.68
C ASP A 72 -49.50 15.06 -30.94
N SER A 73 -49.88 15.67 -32.09
CA SER A 73 -49.95 14.94 -33.36
C SER A 73 -48.57 14.58 -33.88
N ILE A 74 -47.57 15.45 -33.67
CA ILE A 74 -46.17 15.18 -34.05
C ILE A 74 -45.58 14.08 -33.18
N ILE A 75 -45.85 14.09 -31.88
CA ILE A 75 -45.39 13.02 -30.94
C ILE A 75 -46.04 11.69 -31.32
N THR A 76 -47.37 11.68 -31.56
CA THR A 76 -48.12 10.50 -31.99
C THR A 76 -47.53 9.94 -33.30
N ALA A 77 -47.32 10.79 -34.28
CA ALA A 77 -46.72 10.37 -35.57
C ALA A 77 -45.29 9.78 -35.40
N ALA A 78 -44.49 10.35 -34.47
CA ALA A 78 -43.18 9.83 -34.17
C ALA A 78 -43.23 8.44 -33.49
N MET A 79 -44.22 8.23 -32.60
CA MET A 79 -44.46 6.95 -31.94
C MET A 79 -45.02 5.91 -32.93
N ASP A 80 -46.00 6.27 -33.74
CA ASP A 80 -46.62 5.36 -34.74
C ASP A 80 -45.60 4.94 -35.81
N SER A 81 -44.61 5.77 -36.12
CA SER A 81 -43.52 5.41 -37.00
C SER A 81 -42.47 4.46 -36.37
N GLY A 82 -42.57 4.20 -35.06
CA GLY A 82 -41.59 3.38 -34.31
C GLY A 82 -40.22 4.03 -34.11
N LEU A 83 -40.09 5.34 -34.37
CA LEU A 83 -38.85 6.10 -34.20
C LEU A 83 -38.69 6.68 -32.79
N LEU A 84 -39.82 6.88 -32.09
CA LEU A 84 -39.91 7.32 -30.71
C LEU A 84 -40.54 6.19 -29.87
N LEU A 85 -39.88 5.84 -28.76
CA LEU A 85 -40.37 4.82 -27.83
C LEU A 85 -41.43 5.38 -26.88
N ALA A 86 -42.18 4.51 -26.21
CA ALA A 86 -43.25 4.90 -25.27
C ALA A 86 -42.71 5.67 -24.04
N ASP A 87 -41.44 5.53 -23.72
CA ASP A 87 -40.76 6.28 -22.64
C ASP A 87 -40.27 7.68 -23.10
N GLY A 88 -40.55 8.06 -24.34
CA GLY A 88 -40.10 9.34 -24.92
C GLY A 88 -38.65 9.33 -25.41
N SER A 89 -37.97 8.22 -25.43
CA SER A 89 -36.60 8.09 -25.96
C SER A 89 -36.60 7.82 -27.47
N VAL A 90 -35.62 8.36 -28.19
CA VAL A 90 -35.40 8.09 -29.62
C VAL A 90 -34.67 6.77 -29.80
N VAL A 91 -35.09 5.94 -30.75
CA VAL A 91 -34.41 4.69 -31.06
C VAL A 91 -32.93 4.96 -31.40
N GLY A 92 -32.00 4.29 -30.72
CA GLY A 92 -30.55 4.61 -30.77
C GLY A 92 -29.94 4.64 -32.18
N THR A 93 -30.37 3.76 -33.09
CA THR A 93 -29.93 3.78 -34.51
C THR A 93 -30.41 5.03 -35.24
N VAL A 94 -31.62 5.49 -34.93
CA VAL A 94 -32.22 6.71 -35.51
C VAL A 94 -31.52 7.93 -34.94
N GLN A 95 -31.28 7.97 -33.65
CA GLN A 95 -30.51 9.04 -32.97
C GLN A 95 -29.15 9.21 -33.63
N HIS A 96 -28.39 8.13 -33.77
CA HIS A 96 -27.05 8.14 -34.41
C HIS A 96 -27.12 8.65 -35.85
N ALA A 97 -28.08 8.17 -36.63
CA ALA A 97 -28.25 8.59 -38.03
C ALA A 97 -28.62 10.08 -38.15
N LEU A 98 -29.52 10.57 -37.30
CA LEU A 98 -29.94 11.98 -37.28
C LEU A 98 -28.78 12.91 -36.90
N LEU A 99 -28.04 12.59 -35.86
CA LEU A 99 -26.88 13.37 -35.43
C LEU A 99 -25.80 13.38 -36.51
N LYS A 100 -25.54 12.25 -37.19
CA LYS A 100 -24.57 12.17 -38.26
C LYS A 100 -24.98 12.93 -39.52
N ALA A 101 -26.28 12.95 -39.85
CA ALA A 101 -26.82 13.63 -41.03
C ALA A 101 -27.06 15.15 -40.80
N THR A 102 -26.98 15.65 -39.57
CA THR A 102 -27.25 17.03 -39.24
C THR A 102 -25.95 17.82 -39.11
N PRO A 103 -25.85 19.02 -39.76
CA PRO A 103 -24.68 19.87 -39.60
C PRO A 103 -24.37 20.21 -38.13
N ALA A 104 -23.08 20.11 -37.78
CA ALA A 104 -22.64 20.36 -36.40
C ALA A 104 -23.05 21.75 -35.85
N SER A 105 -23.14 22.76 -36.71
CA SER A 105 -23.62 24.10 -36.35
C SER A 105 -25.08 24.09 -35.87
N ARG A 106 -25.95 23.29 -36.51
CA ARG A 106 -27.34 23.13 -36.09
C ARG A 106 -27.46 22.38 -34.75
N ILE A 107 -26.71 21.32 -34.60
CA ILE A 107 -26.65 20.57 -33.33
C ILE A 107 -26.21 21.49 -32.20
N ARG A 108 -25.13 22.26 -32.37
CA ARG A 108 -24.65 23.23 -31.37
C ARG A 108 -25.66 24.35 -31.06
N ALA A 109 -26.43 24.80 -32.08
CA ALA A 109 -27.47 25.79 -31.84
C ALA A 109 -28.56 25.23 -30.95
N LEU A 110 -29.03 23.99 -31.18
CA LEU A 110 -30.00 23.30 -30.35
C LEU A 110 -29.48 23.03 -28.94
N GLN A 111 -28.23 22.62 -28.83
CA GLN A 111 -27.60 22.40 -27.52
C GLN A 111 -27.52 23.67 -26.68
N ARG A 112 -27.20 24.85 -27.29
CA ARG A 112 -27.21 26.13 -26.59
C ARG A 112 -28.62 26.56 -26.19
N GLU A 113 -29.60 26.34 -27.06
CA GLU A 113 -31.00 26.59 -26.75
C GLU A 113 -31.50 25.72 -25.58
N LEU A 114 -31.05 24.44 -25.51
CA LEU A 114 -31.32 23.57 -24.39
C LEU A 114 -30.70 24.09 -23.09
N VAL A 115 -29.44 24.55 -23.15
CA VAL A 115 -28.75 25.19 -22.00
C VAL A 115 -29.51 26.42 -21.53
N ASP A 116 -29.97 27.31 -22.47
CA ASP A 116 -30.77 28.49 -22.12
C ASP A 116 -32.04 28.08 -21.35
N LYS A 117 -32.76 27.07 -21.84
CA LYS A 117 -34.00 26.62 -21.22
C LYS A 117 -33.81 25.96 -19.86
N VAL A 118 -32.78 25.14 -19.70
CA VAL A 118 -32.46 24.52 -18.40
C VAL A 118 -32.22 25.60 -17.35
N LEU A 119 -31.52 26.68 -17.72
CA LEU A 119 -31.24 27.79 -16.82
C LEU A 119 -32.51 28.66 -16.55
N ASP A 120 -33.28 28.97 -17.59
CA ASP A 120 -34.50 29.77 -17.45
C ASP A 120 -35.54 29.06 -16.56
N GLU A 121 -35.63 27.74 -16.63
CA GLU A 121 -36.56 26.93 -15.84
C GLU A 121 -35.99 26.56 -14.46
N GLY A 122 -34.69 26.82 -14.17
CA GLY A 122 -34.03 26.46 -12.92
C GLY A 122 -33.98 24.93 -12.67
N ARG A 123 -33.90 24.14 -13.74
CA ARG A 123 -33.90 22.69 -13.66
C ARG A 123 -32.52 22.16 -13.24
N PRO A 124 -32.48 21.06 -12.47
CA PRO A 124 -31.23 20.40 -12.18
C PRO A 124 -30.62 19.83 -13.46
N TRP A 125 -29.31 20.01 -13.63
CA TRP A 125 -28.60 19.54 -14.82
C TRP A 125 -28.50 18.01 -14.91
N GLY A 126 -28.41 17.32 -13.78
CA GLY A 126 -28.18 15.88 -13.75
C GLY A 126 -27.00 15.47 -14.64
N ASP A 127 -27.19 14.43 -15.46
CA ASP A 127 -26.15 13.98 -16.40
C ASP A 127 -26.07 14.83 -17.68
N LEU A 128 -27.01 15.74 -17.91
CA LEU A 128 -27.09 16.55 -19.14
C LEU A 128 -25.80 17.36 -19.39
N ALA A 129 -25.23 17.96 -18.35
CA ALA A 129 -23.98 18.72 -18.49
C ALA A 129 -22.83 17.86 -19.02
N ARG A 130 -22.73 16.63 -18.52
CA ARG A 130 -21.73 15.64 -18.95
C ARG A 130 -21.93 15.23 -20.40
N ASP A 131 -23.16 14.95 -20.80
CA ASP A 131 -23.51 14.53 -22.16
C ASP A 131 -23.25 15.66 -23.17
N LEU A 132 -23.57 16.90 -22.82
CA LEU A 132 -23.28 18.08 -23.63
C LEU A 132 -21.75 18.28 -23.81
N ALA A 133 -20.97 18.17 -22.76
CA ALA A 133 -19.51 18.28 -22.82
C ALA A 133 -18.90 17.16 -23.70
N ARG A 134 -19.31 15.90 -23.48
CA ARG A 134 -18.86 14.72 -24.24
C ARG A 134 -19.23 14.80 -25.72
N SER A 135 -20.36 15.43 -26.05
CA SER A 135 -20.76 15.70 -27.44
C SER A 135 -19.95 16.82 -28.11
N GLY A 136 -19.05 17.47 -27.38
CA GLY A 136 -18.14 18.51 -27.87
C GLY A 136 -18.75 19.93 -27.85
N LEU A 137 -19.79 20.17 -27.06
CA LEU A 137 -20.29 21.53 -26.83
C LEU A 137 -19.27 22.31 -25.97
N GLN A 138 -18.78 23.41 -26.51
CA GLN A 138 -18.01 24.40 -25.73
C GLN A 138 -18.97 25.54 -25.31
N ASP A 139 -19.32 25.57 -24.01
CA ASP A 139 -20.17 26.54 -23.39
C ASP A 139 -19.71 26.78 -21.95
N ALA A 140 -19.48 28.06 -21.62
CA ALA A 140 -18.95 28.42 -20.30
C ALA A 140 -19.90 28.07 -19.13
N ARG A 141 -21.21 28.00 -19.38
CA ARG A 141 -22.22 27.65 -18.37
C ARG A 141 -22.20 26.17 -18.06
N VAL A 142 -22.06 25.31 -19.10
CA VAL A 142 -21.86 23.86 -18.94
C VAL A 142 -20.55 23.60 -18.23
N ALA A 143 -19.47 24.31 -18.59
CA ALA A 143 -18.18 24.18 -17.95
C ALA A 143 -18.20 24.57 -16.46
N ALA A 144 -18.95 25.66 -16.12
CA ALA A 144 -19.10 26.10 -14.73
C ALA A 144 -19.92 25.09 -13.90
N GLU A 145 -20.98 24.53 -14.46
CA GLU A 145 -21.78 23.50 -13.80
C GLU A 145 -20.96 22.25 -13.50
N LEU A 146 -20.21 21.76 -14.49
CA LEU A 146 -19.32 20.60 -14.32
C LEU A 146 -18.22 20.86 -13.28
N GLU A 147 -17.71 22.09 -13.21
CA GLU A 147 -16.76 22.49 -12.16
C GLU A 147 -17.44 22.48 -10.79
N GLU A 148 -18.65 22.96 -10.64
CA GLU A 148 -19.39 22.95 -9.39
C GLU A 148 -19.73 21.53 -8.95
N MET A 149 -20.18 20.68 -9.86
CA MET A 149 -20.38 19.25 -9.62
C MET A 149 -19.07 18.59 -9.14
N ALA A 150 -17.95 18.87 -9.83
CA ALA A 150 -16.64 18.35 -9.43
C ALA A 150 -16.23 18.83 -8.04
N ASN A 151 -16.42 20.11 -7.74
CA ASN A 151 -16.12 20.69 -6.42
C ASN A 151 -16.94 20.03 -5.29
N SER A 152 -18.21 19.69 -5.56
CA SER A 152 -19.10 19.07 -4.56
C SER A 152 -18.67 17.66 -4.14
N VAL A 153 -17.97 16.93 -5.02
CA VAL A 153 -17.52 15.55 -4.79
C VAL A 153 -16.00 15.42 -4.59
N LEU A 154 -15.27 16.53 -4.71
CA LEU A 154 -13.79 16.54 -4.71
C LEU A 154 -13.18 15.80 -3.52
N ASP A 155 -13.71 16.03 -2.33
CA ASP A 155 -13.16 15.46 -1.09
C ASP A 155 -13.76 14.10 -0.74
N THR A 156 -14.86 13.68 -1.38
CA THR A 156 -15.57 12.42 -1.05
C THR A 156 -15.48 11.36 -2.15
N ASP A 157 -15.45 11.77 -3.41
CA ASP A 157 -15.27 10.90 -4.58
C ASP A 157 -14.27 11.52 -5.58
N PRO A 158 -12.97 11.47 -5.29
CA PRO A 158 -11.95 12.04 -6.16
C PRO A 158 -11.95 11.47 -7.58
N ARG A 159 -12.37 10.21 -7.78
CA ARG A 159 -12.44 9.59 -9.11
C ARG A 159 -13.48 10.28 -9.98
N LEU A 160 -14.69 10.47 -9.45
CA LEU A 160 -15.74 11.22 -10.14
C LEU A 160 -15.31 12.68 -10.38
N ALA A 161 -14.62 13.30 -9.42
CA ALA A 161 -14.10 14.65 -9.59
C ALA A 161 -13.08 14.75 -10.73
N VAL A 162 -12.18 13.77 -10.92
CA VAL A 162 -11.24 13.72 -12.06
C VAL A 162 -11.99 13.75 -13.40
N ASP A 163 -13.04 12.91 -13.52
CA ASP A 163 -13.84 12.83 -14.74
C ASP A 163 -14.56 14.15 -15.02
N LEU A 164 -15.22 14.73 -14.00
CA LEU A 164 -15.96 15.97 -14.11
C LEU A 164 -15.06 17.16 -14.46
N TYR A 165 -13.85 17.27 -13.87
CA TYR A 165 -12.88 18.30 -14.27
C TYR A 165 -12.39 18.09 -15.71
N ALA A 166 -12.22 16.86 -16.16
CA ALA A 166 -11.85 16.57 -17.55
C ALA A 166 -12.99 17.00 -18.51
N GLU A 167 -14.24 16.71 -18.16
CA GLU A 167 -15.41 17.14 -18.93
C GLU A 167 -15.60 18.66 -18.91
N ALA A 168 -15.31 19.33 -17.78
CA ALA A 168 -15.32 20.79 -17.70
C ALA A 168 -14.29 21.44 -18.66
N LEU A 169 -13.10 20.84 -18.78
CA LEU A 169 -12.09 21.27 -19.76
C LEU A 169 -12.58 21.07 -21.21
N LEU A 170 -13.25 19.95 -21.52
CA LEU A 170 -13.86 19.72 -22.82
C LEU A 170 -14.94 20.77 -23.14
N ALA A 171 -15.72 21.18 -22.14
CA ALA A 171 -16.73 22.23 -22.26
C ALA A 171 -16.15 23.65 -22.35
N GLY A 172 -14.82 23.82 -22.24
CA GLY A 172 -14.12 25.09 -22.44
C GLY A 172 -13.68 25.82 -21.16
N ASN A 173 -13.66 25.14 -20.00
CA ASN A 173 -13.08 25.71 -18.79
C ASN A 173 -11.58 26.01 -18.99
N LYS A 174 -11.08 26.99 -18.24
CA LYS A 174 -9.67 27.36 -18.28
C LYS A 174 -8.85 26.39 -17.42
N GLU A 175 -7.89 25.70 -18.03
CA GLU A 175 -7.06 24.69 -17.35
C GLU A 175 -6.47 25.20 -16.03
N LEU A 176 -5.91 26.42 -16.04
CA LEU A 176 -5.25 26.98 -14.86
C LEU A 176 -6.22 27.37 -13.73
N HIS A 177 -7.48 27.67 -14.06
CA HIS A 177 -8.49 28.03 -13.05
C HIS A 177 -8.79 26.86 -12.11
N ILE A 178 -8.93 25.66 -12.66
CA ILE A 178 -9.26 24.44 -11.91
C ILE A 178 -8.04 23.59 -11.56
N ALA A 179 -6.82 24.05 -11.91
CA ALA A 179 -5.60 23.27 -11.84
C ALA A 179 -5.33 22.66 -10.44
N ALA A 180 -5.42 23.49 -9.38
CA ALA A 180 -5.15 23.02 -8.02
C ALA A 180 -6.13 21.92 -7.58
N LYS A 181 -7.42 22.11 -7.82
CA LYS A 181 -8.48 21.17 -7.45
C LYS A 181 -8.40 19.87 -8.27
N ARG A 182 -8.15 19.99 -9.59
CA ARG A 182 -7.93 18.84 -10.46
C ARG A 182 -6.69 18.05 -10.02
N ALA A 183 -5.60 18.72 -9.65
CA ALA A 183 -4.42 18.09 -9.13
C ALA A 183 -4.67 17.39 -7.78
N GLN A 184 -5.51 17.97 -6.90
CA GLN A 184 -5.95 17.33 -5.66
C GLN A 184 -6.68 16.01 -5.96
N ALA A 185 -7.65 16.02 -6.87
CA ALA A 185 -8.40 14.82 -7.26
C ALA A 185 -7.46 13.73 -7.82
N LEU A 186 -6.55 14.10 -8.73
CA LEU A 186 -5.56 13.18 -9.30
C LEU A 186 -4.61 12.61 -8.24
N ALA A 187 -4.12 13.44 -7.31
CA ALA A 187 -3.26 12.98 -6.22
C ALA A 187 -4.00 12.03 -5.28
N ALA A 188 -5.28 12.28 -4.97
CA ALA A 188 -6.10 11.41 -4.14
C ALA A 188 -6.42 10.06 -4.80
N THR A 189 -6.46 10.00 -6.13
CA THR A 189 -6.62 8.75 -6.90
C THR A 189 -5.31 8.01 -7.17
N GLY A 190 -4.15 8.60 -6.81
CA GLY A 190 -2.83 7.99 -6.96
C GLY A 190 -2.10 8.34 -8.26
N ASP A 191 -2.67 9.15 -9.16
CA ASP A 191 -1.94 9.66 -10.33
C ASP A 191 -1.01 10.81 -9.93
N LEU A 192 0.06 10.46 -9.22
CA LEU A 192 1.04 11.41 -8.69
C LEU A 192 1.79 12.17 -9.81
N ASP A 193 1.95 11.53 -10.95
CA ASP A 193 2.67 12.12 -12.07
C ASP A 193 1.85 13.19 -12.77
N ALA A 194 0.56 12.94 -13.03
CA ALA A 194 -0.32 13.96 -13.59
C ALA A 194 -0.51 15.10 -12.60
N ALA A 195 -0.76 14.79 -11.30
CA ALA A 195 -0.90 15.80 -10.25
C ALA A 195 0.36 16.67 -10.16
N GLY A 196 1.56 16.05 -10.11
CA GLY A 196 2.84 16.75 -10.06
C GLY A 196 3.03 17.70 -11.25
N ARG A 197 2.82 17.23 -12.49
CA ARG A 197 2.94 18.09 -13.68
C ARG A 197 1.98 19.30 -13.67
N ILE A 198 0.79 19.13 -13.11
CA ILE A 198 -0.18 20.23 -13.02
C ILE A 198 0.27 21.25 -11.99
N VAL A 199 0.64 20.82 -10.76
CA VAL A 199 1.07 21.75 -9.72
C VAL A 199 2.39 22.44 -10.05
N ASP A 200 3.33 21.78 -10.73
CA ASP A 200 4.58 22.41 -11.19
C ASP A 200 4.27 23.59 -12.14
N ARG A 201 3.37 23.41 -13.11
CA ARG A 201 2.94 24.48 -14.00
C ARG A 201 2.18 25.59 -13.26
N LEU A 202 1.35 25.21 -12.30
CA LEU A 202 0.57 26.15 -11.49
C LEU A 202 1.49 27.03 -10.64
N LEU A 203 2.40 26.41 -9.87
CA LEU A 203 3.30 27.10 -8.95
C LEU A 203 4.39 27.91 -9.66
N ALA A 204 4.64 27.67 -10.95
CA ALA A 204 5.53 28.49 -11.77
C ALA A 204 4.91 29.85 -12.16
N MET A 205 3.61 30.08 -11.90
CA MET A 205 2.96 31.36 -12.19
C MET A 205 3.29 32.40 -11.13
N PRO A 206 3.36 33.69 -11.49
CA PRO A 206 3.57 34.76 -10.51
C PRO A 206 2.46 34.85 -9.44
N GLU A 207 1.20 34.67 -9.87
CA GLU A 207 0.00 34.70 -9.02
C GLU A 207 -0.86 33.47 -9.30
N PRO A 208 -0.55 32.30 -8.74
CA PRO A 208 -1.29 31.09 -9.01
C PRO A 208 -2.66 31.12 -8.32
N PRO A 209 -3.74 30.77 -9.03
CA PRO A 209 -5.05 30.60 -8.40
C PRO A 209 -5.00 29.44 -7.40
N HIS A 210 -5.68 29.60 -6.27
CA HIS A 210 -5.70 28.58 -5.20
C HIS A 210 -4.30 28.15 -4.75
N LEU A 211 -3.36 29.10 -4.62
CA LEU A 211 -1.95 28.86 -4.29
C LEU A 211 -1.79 27.87 -3.13
N ARG A 212 -2.47 28.08 -2.00
CA ARG A 212 -2.37 27.23 -0.81
C ARG A 212 -2.72 25.78 -1.13
N LEU A 213 -3.83 25.53 -1.82
CA LEU A 213 -4.23 24.18 -2.22
C LEU A 213 -3.21 23.54 -3.17
N GLY A 214 -2.65 24.33 -4.11
CA GLY A 214 -1.57 23.86 -4.98
C GLY A 214 -0.32 23.42 -4.18
N VAL A 215 0.00 24.14 -3.12
CA VAL A 215 1.10 23.79 -2.20
C VAL A 215 0.78 22.52 -1.40
N ASP A 216 -0.44 22.38 -0.86
CA ASP A 216 -0.86 21.18 -0.12
C ASP A 216 -0.74 19.93 -1.00
N VAL A 217 -1.19 20.02 -2.26
CA VAL A 217 -1.07 18.91 -3.22
C VAL A 217 0.39 18.62 -3.56
N ALA A 218 1.20 19.64 -3.85
CA ALA A 218 2.62 19.46 -4.15
C ALA A 218 3.35 18.79 -2.98
N ALA A 219 3.08 19.23 -1.76
CA ALA A 219 3.68 18.68 -0.55
C ALA A 219 3.28 17.20 -0.34
N ALA A 220 2.01 16.85 -0.55
CA ALA A 220 1.54 15.47 -0.48
C ALA A 220 2.19 14.58 -1.56
N VAL A 221 2.31 15.07 -2.79
CA VAL A 221 2.99 14.35 -3.89
C VAL A 221 4.45 14.09 -3.55
N TRP A 222 5.19 15.09 -3.03
CA TRP A 222 6.58 14.89 -2.61
C TRP A 222 6.72 13.89 -1.47
N ALA A 223 5.82 13.94 -0.46
CA ALA A 223 5.82 12.99 0.64
C ALA A 223 5.61 11.55 0.16
N GLN A 224 4.65 11.32 -0.75
CA GLN A 224 4.38 9.99 -1.32
C GLN A 224 5.54 9.50 -2.20
N ARG A 225 6.27 10.40 -2.85
CA ARG A 225 7.51 10.07 -3.57
C ARG A 225 8.70 9.78 -2.66
N GLY A 226 8.51 9.75 -1.33
CA GLY A 226 9.58 9.47 -0.38
C GLY A 226 10.56 10.64 -0.20
N MET A 227 10.14 11.85 -0.54
CA MET A 227 10.93 13.07 -0.43
C MET A 227 10.26 14.07 0.53
N LEU A 228 10.04 13.64 1.77
CA LEU A 228 9.35 14.47 2.78
C LEU A 228 10.03 15.80 3.05
N SER A 229 11.36 15.88 2.88
CA SER A 229 12.09 17.15 2.94
C SER A 229 11.61 18.17 1.90
N ARG A 230 11.31 17.73 0.67
CA ARG A 230 10.72 18.59 -0.36
C ARG A 230 9.30 19.03 0.00
N SER A 231 8.54 18.16 0.65
CA SER A 231 7.23 18.53 1.21
C SER A 231 7.35 19.65 2.23
N ALA A 232 8.28 19.55 3.19
CA ALA A 232 8.55 20.58 4.17
C ALA A 232 9.08 21.91 3.52
N ASP A 233 10.00 21.80 2.54
CA ASP A 233 10.53 22.95 1.79
C ASP A 233 9.40 23.69 1.06
N THR A 234 8.41 22.99 0.52
CA THR A 234 7.28 23.57 -0.20
C THR A 234 6.43 24.45 0.73
N TYR A 235 6.18 23.99 1.96
CA TYR A 235 5.49 24.79 2.98
C TYR A 235 6.35 25.96 3.49
N THR A 236 7.64 25.77 3.65
CA THR A 236 8.57 26.84 4.03
C THR A 236 8.60 27.96 2.96
N TRP A 237 8.58 27.56 1.68
CA TRP A 237 8.49 28.51 0.57
C TRP A 237 7.18 29.32 0.57
N LEU A 238 6.05 28.70 0.92
CA LEU A 238 4.74 29.41 1.02
C LEU A 238 4.77 30.49 2.10
N GLY A 239 5.47 30.22 3.20
CA GLY A 239 5.63 31.11 4.35
C GLY A 239 4.46 31.07 5.34
N PRO A 240 4.70 31.39 6.61
CA PRO A 240 3.74 31.22 7.71
C PRO A 240 2.45 32.00 7.53
N ASP A 241 2.52 33.23 6.99
CA ASP A 241 1.35 34.12 6.83
C ASP A 241 0.30 33.56 5.84
N ARG A 242 0.73 32.71 4.89
CA ARG A 242 -0.15 32.13 3.86
C ARG A 242 -0.60 30.71 4.15
N LEU A 243 0.00 30.05 5.15
CA LEU A 243 -0.32 28.66 5.50
C LEU A 243 -1.73 28.48 6.05
N GLN A 244 -2.18 29.37 6.95
CA GLN A 244 -3.53 29.33 7.54
C GLN A 244 -3.96 27.90 7.95
N GLY A 245 -5.02 27.36 7.36
CA GLY A 245 -5.54 26.02 7.64
C GLY A 245 -4.60 24.85 7.24
N SER A 246 -3.52 25.11 6.48
CA SER A 246 -2.52 24.11 6.10
C SER A 246 -1.37 23.98 7.11
N ALA A 247 -1.33 24.82 8.16
CA ALA A 247 -0.29 24.76 9.18
C ALA A 247 -0.15 23.38 9.86
N PRO A 248 -1.23 22.63 10.15
CA PRO A 248 -1.11 21.25 10.66
C PRO A 248 -0.41 20.30 9.69
N LEU A 249 -0.67 20.42 8.38
CA LEU A 249 -0.01 19.60 7.35
C LEU A 249 1.47 19.94 7.24
N ALA A 250 1.80 21.23 7.27
CA ALA A 250 3.19 21.71 7.29
C ALA A 250 3.93 21.15 8.52
N ALA A 251 3.31 21.19 9.70
CA ALA A 251 3.91 20.66 10.92
C ALA A 251 4.19 19.15 10.82
N VAL A 252 3.29 18.35 10.24
CA VAL A 252 3.51 16.92 9.99
C VAL A 252 4.76 16.72 9.12
N ALA A 253 4.88 17.46 8.01
CA ALA A 253 6.04 17.36 7.12
C ALA A 253 7.34 17.79 7.81
N MET A 254 7.31 18.89 8.56
CA MET A 254 8.49 19.44 9.25
C MET A 254 8.96 18.55 10.40
N ILE A 255 8.06 18.07 11.23
CA ILE A 255 8.41 17.11 12.30
C ILE A 255 8.99 15.83 11.69
N GLY A 256 8.37 15.32 10.64
CA GLY A 256 8.85 14.13 9.93
C GLY A 256 10.26 14.26 9.37
N THR A 257 10.73 15.48 9.10
CA THR A 257 12.08 15.77 8.62
C THR A 257 13.06 16.25 9.71
N GLY A 258 12.64 16.25 10.97
CA GLY A 258 13.48 16.62 12.11
C GLY A 258 13.48 18.12 12.43
N ASN A 259 12.57 18.91 11.87
CA ASN A 259 12.48 20.37 12.07
C ASN A 259 11.34 20.76 13.03
N ALA A 260 11.33 20.18 14.25
CA ALA A 260 10.27 20.41 15.23
C ALA A 260 10.17 21.90 15.66
N VAL A 261 11.27 22.62 15.74
CA VAL A 261 11.28 24.05 16.10
C VAL A 261 10.54 24.88 15.06
N LEU A 262 10.81 24.66 13.78
CA LEU A 262 10.12 25.37 12.69
C LEU A 262 8.62 25.00 12.64
N ALA A 263 8.26 23.76 12.97
CA ALA A 263 6.86 23.35 13.09
C ALA A 263 6.14 24.14 14.18
N GLU A 264 6.75 24.31 15.37
CA GLU A 264 6.19 25.10 16.47
C GLU A 264 6.06 26.60 16.10
N GLU A 265 7.05 27.18 15.42
CA GLU A 265 7.01 28.57 14.93
C GLU A 265 5.84 28.79 13.98
N ILE A 266 5.63 27.87 13.03
CA ILE A 266 4.53 27.95 12.05
C ILE A 266 3.18 27.80 12.74
N LEU A 267 3.05 26.84 13.66
CA LEU A 267 1.80 26.63 14.41
C LEU A 267 1.45 27.83 15.29
N ALA A 268 2.47 28.47 15.90
CA ALA A 268 2.27 29.66 16.72
C ALA A 268 1.87 30.90 15.89
N ALA A 269 2.38 30.99 14.66
CA ALA A 269 2.05 32.07 13.73
C ALA A 269 0.69 31.88 13.03
N ALA A 270 0.19 30.65 12.96
CA ALA A 270 -1.06 30.34 12.28
C ALA A 270 -2.27 30.90 13.03
N VAL A 271 -3.01 31.79 12.37
CA VAL A 271 -4.30 32.27 12.90
C VAL A 271 -5.36 31.19 12.64
N PRO A 272 -6.08 30.72 13.67
CA PRO A 272 -7.19 29.80 13.44
C PRO A 272 -8.21 30.44 12.48
N SER A 273 -8.28 29.96 11.28
CA SER A 273 -9.18 30.48 10.25
C SER A 273 -10.13 29.38 9.78
N GLY A 274 -11.41 29.62 9.93
CA GLY A 274 -12.47 28.76 9.40
C GLY A 274 -13.37 28.12 10.45
N SER A 275 -14.46 27.54 9.99
CA SER A 275 -15.38 26.74 10.82
C SER A 275 -14.70 25.46 11.29
N PRO A 276 -14.90 25.01 12.54
CA PRO A 276 -14.34 23.76 13.04
C PRO A 276 -15.06 22.55 12.40
N THR A 277 -14.62 22.18 11.20
CA THR A 277 -15.10 20.98 10.52
C THR A 277 -14.42 19.74 11.10
N LEU A 278 -15.02 18.56 10.93
CA LEU A 278 -14.40 17.28 11.34
C LEU A 278 -13.00 17.12 10.75
N LEU A 279 -12.82 17.47 9.48
CA LEU A 279 -11.52 17.45 8.81
C LEU A 279 -10.52 18.40 9.48
N ALA A 280 -10.87 19.64 9.75
CA ALA A 280 -9.97 20.61 10.39
C ALA A 280 -9.57 20.16 11.80
N VAL A 281 -10.52 19.60 12.56
CA VAL A 281 -10.23 19.01 13.88
C VAL A 281 -9.30 17.80 13.75
N ALA A 282 -9.54 16.89 12.79
CA ALA A 282 -8.68 15.74 12.53
C ALA A 282 -7.22 16.14 12.25
N LEU A 283 -7.02 17.14 11.39
CA LEU A 283 -5.68 17.64 11.06
C LEU A 283 -5.00 18.29 12.28
N THR A 284 -5.74 19.05 13.08
CA THR A 284 -5.22 19.66 14.32
C THR A 284 -4.82 18.61 15.34
N LEU A 285 -5.67 17.59 15.57
CA LEU A 285 -5.35 16.48 16.46
C LEU A 285 -4.15 15.66 15.97
N THR A 286 -4.01 15.51 14.64
CA THR A 286 -2.88 14.79 14.03
C THR A 286 -1.55 15.46 14.37
N GLN A 287 -1.43 16.77 14.14
CA GLN A 287 -0.21 17.49 14.45
C GLN A 287 0.06 17.52 15.96
N GLU A 288 -0.97 17.67 16.80
CA GLU A 288 -0.83 17.68 18.26
C GLU A 288 -0.36 16.32 18.78
N GLY A 289 -1.01 15.23 18.35
CA GLY A 289 -0.59 13.86 18.69
C GLY A 289 0.85 13.59 18.24
N LEU A 290 1.21 13.99 17.01
CA LEU A 290 2.58 13.84 16.52
C LEU A 290 3.58 14.65 17.36
N ARG A 291 3.27 15.90 17.73
CA ARG A 291 4.08 16.72 18.62
C ARG A 291 4.29 16.05 19.98
N GLN A 292 3.25 15.44 20.53
CA GLN A 292 3.32 14.71 21.80
C GLN A 292 4.27 13.51 21.75
N THR A 293 4.48 12.89 20.57
CA THR A 293 5.46 11.79 20.41
C THR A 293 6.89 12.22 20.73
N LEU A 294 7.19 13.51 20.62
CA LEU A 294 8.50 14.09 20.87
C LEU A 294 8.66 14.59 22.30
N GLY A 295 7.55 14.71 23.03
CA GLY A 295 7.51 15.30 24.36
C GLY A 295 7.88 14.32 25.49
N PRO A 296 7.81 14.82 26.74
CA PRO A 296 8.16 14.02 27.92
C PRO A 296 7.12 12.92 28.24
N ASN A 297 5.89 13.04 27.75
CA ASN A 297 4.78 12.11 27.99
C ASN A 297 4.26 11.50 26.68
N PRO A 298 5.06 10.68 25.97
CA PRO A 298 4.68 10.13 24.66
C PRO A 298 3.47 9.18 24.74
N GLN A 299 3.07 8.73 25.95
CA GLN A 299 1.89 7.87 26.13
C GLN A 299 0.58 8.60 25.78
N LEU A 300 0.54 9.92 25.80
CA LEU A 300 -0.63 10.72 25.42
C LEU A 300 -0.80 10.82 23.90
N ALA A 301 0.25 10.55 23.14
CA ALA A 301 0.26 10.70 21.69
C ALA A 301 -0.66 9.70 20.97
N LEU A 302 -0.62 8.42 21.35
CA LEU A 302 -1.39 7.38 20.68
C LEU A 302 -2.90 7.58 20.79
N PRO A 303 -3.49 7.84 21.97
CA PRO A 303 -4.92 8.15 22.07
C PRO A 303 -5.31 9.37 21.21
N GLU A 304 -4.47 10.40 21.15
CA GLU A 304 -4.75 11.61 20.37
C GLU A 304 -4.71 11.34 18.86
N LEU A 305 -3.74 10.55 18.39
CA LEU A 305 -3.66 10.12 17.00
C LEU A 305 -4.81 9.18 16.59
N ILE A 306 -5.28 8.32 17.51
CA ILE A 306 -6.47 7.49 17.28
C ILE A 306 -7.69 8.39 17.10
N ARG A 307 -7.89 9.38 17.99
CA ARG A 307 -8.99 10.35 17.86
C ARG A 307 -8.90 11.14 16.54
N ALA A 308 -7.70 11.53 16.14
CA ALA A 308 -7.47 12.18 14.84
C ALA A 308 -7.91 11.29 13.68
N SER A 309 -7.55 10.00 13.72
CA SER A 309 -7.98 9.02 12.73
C SER A 309 -9.50 8.83 12.71
N ASP A 310 -10.15 8.75 13.87
CA ASP A 310 -11.61 8.62 13.98
C ASP A 310 -12.33 9.85 13.42
N MET A 311 -11.82 11.06 13.71
CA MET A 311 -12.39 12.30 13.14
C MET A 311 -12.19 12.37 11.63
N MET A 312 -11.03 11.93 11.12
CA MET A 312 -10.78 11.83 9.68
C MET A 312 -11.75 10.83 9.02
N ASN A 313 -11.92 9.65 9.61
CA ASN A 313 -12.87 8.65 9.13
C ASN A 313 -14.31 9.19 9.10
N ALA A 314 -14.72 9.88 10.16
CA ALA A 314 -16.05 10.48 10.25
C ALA A 314 -16.26 11.66 9.28
N SER A 315 -15.19 12.32 8.84
CA SER A 315 -15.28 13.41 7.84
C SER A 315 -15.60 12.90 6.44
N GLY A 316 -15.29 11.64 6.14
CA GLY A 316 -15.38 11.05 4.80
C GLY A 316 -14.41 11.66 3.78
N ALA A 317 -13.45 12.47 4.22
CA ALA A 317 -12.55 13.19 3.32
C ALA A 317 -11.43 12.29 2.77
N ALA A 318 -11.34 12.20 1.45
CA ALA A 318 -10.32 11.47 0.69
C ALA A 318 -9.29 12.45 0.08
N ILE A 319 -8.66 13.27 0.92
CA ILE A 319 -7.70 14.28 0.48
C ILE A 319 -6.26 13.74 0.51
N PRO A 320 -5.38 14.21 -0.40
CA PRO A 320 -3.96 13.86 -0.35
C PRO A 320 -3.27 14.56 0.83
N LEU A 321 -2.52 13.78 1.62
CA LEU A 321 -1.83 14.21 2.83
C LEU A 321 -0.35 13.84 2.79
N PRO A 322 0.56 14.55 3.49
CA PRO A 322 1.94 14.10 3.69
C PRO A 322 1.99 12.74 4.39
N GLU A 323 1.19 12.53 5.44
CA GLU A 323 0.90 11.23 6.04
C GLU A 323 -0.52 11.25 6.64
N THR A 324 -1.21 10.10 6.63
CA THR A 324 -2.57 10.01 7.15
C THR A 324 -2.57 9.83 8.68
N PRO A 325 -3.61 10.34 9.39
CA PRO A 325 -3.72 10.14 10.84
C PRO A 325 -3.73 8.66 11.24
N GLY A 326 -4.40 7.80 10.45
CA GLY A 326 -4.44 6.36 10.69
C GLY A 326 -3.07 5.69 10.55
N ALA A 327 -2.28 6.09 9.55
CA ALA A 327 -0.91 5.60 9.39
C ALA A 327 -0.01 6.07 10.54
N LEU A 328 -0.12 7.34 10.97
CA LEU A 328 0.64 7.86 12.11
C LEU A 328 0.28 7.18 13.43
N ALA A 329 -1.02 6.94 13.67
CA ALA A 329 -1.47 6.20 14.84
C ALA A 329 -0.95 4.76 14.83
N ALA A 330 -0.98 4.09 13.68
CA ALA A 330 -0.44 2.73 13.54
C ALA A 330 1.08 2.70 13.73
N LEU A 331 1.83 3.64 13.15
CA LEU A 331 3.27 3.77 13.37
C LEU A 331 3.57 4.01 14.86
N CYS A 332 2.84 4.90 15.53
CA CYS A 332 2.98 5.15 16.95
C CYS A 332 2.72 3.88 17.77
N ALA A 333 1.66 3.14 17.48
CA ALA A 333 1.34 1.87 18.16
C ALA A 333 2.42 0.80 17.94
N LEU A 334 2.93 0.65 16.69
CA LEU A 334 4.02 -0.29 16.38
C LEU A 334 5.32 0.07 17.12
N HIS A 335 5.64 1.36 17.23
CA HIS A 335 6.80 1.85 17.96
C HIS A 335 6.65 1.72 19.48
N ASN A 336 5.43 1.60 19.99
CA ASN A 336 5.12 1.28 21.39
C ASN A 336 5.07 -0.23 21.71
N GLY A 337 5.11 -1.09 20.69
CA GLY A 337 4.93 -2.53 20.87
C GLY A 337 3.47 -2.94 21.08
N GLU A 338 2.54 -2.20 20.47
CA GLU A 338 1.08 -2.40 20.54
C GLU A 338 0.48 -2.78 19.15
N PRO A 339 0.91 -3.88 18.52
CA PRO A 339 0.50 -4.22 17.16
C PRO A 339 -1.01 -4.48 17.02
N ALA A 340 -1.69 -4.93 18.08
CA ALA A 340 -3.14 -5.13 18.06
C ALA A 340 -3.91 -3.81 17.91
N VAL A 341 -3.40 -2.74 18.52
CA VAL A 341 -3.95 -1.38 18.37
C VAL A 341 -3.70 -0.87 16.95
N ALA A 342 -2.48 -1.06 16.44
CA ALA A 342 -2.15 -0.70 15.05
C ALA A 342 -3.11 -1.37 14.04
N ASP A 343 -3.34 -2.68 14.16
CA ASP A 343 -4.26 -3.42 13.29
C ASP A 343 -5.70 -2.89 13.36
N THR A 344 -6.18 -2.58 14.56
CA THR A 344 -7.53 -2.04 14.75
C THR A 344 -7.70 -0.69 14.05
N VAL A 345 -6.74 0.22 14.22
CA VAL A 345 -6.76 1.55 13.58
C VAL A 345 -6.67 1.45 12.06
N LEU A 346 -5.77 0.59 11.56
CA LEU A 346 -5.58 0.40 10.11
C LEU A 346 -6.84 -0.17 9.46
N ARG A 347 -7.50 -1.16 10.08
CA ARG A 347 -8.78 -1.68 9.57
C ARG A 347 -9.88 -0.61 9.52
N ALA A 348 -9.97 0.23 10.54
CA ALA A 348 -10.94 1.33 10.56
C ALA A 348 -10.63 2.37 9.47
N ALA A 349 -9.36 2.76 9.29
CA ALA A 349 -8.93 3.70 8.26
C ALA A 349 -9.16 3.17 6.82
N LEU A 350 -8.87 1.86 6.59
CA LEU A 350 -9.13 1.19 5.32
C LEU A 350 -10.62 1.11 5.00
N ALA A 351 -11.46 0.79 5.99
CA ALA A 351 -12.91 0.71 5.84
C ALA A 351 -13.55 2.07 5.51
N ALA A 352 -12.99 3.16 6.06
CA ALA A 352 -13.42 4.52 5.81
C ALA A 352 -12.84 5.14 4.52
N GLY A 353 -11.90 4.48 3.84
CA GLY A 353 -11.23 5.03 2.66
C GLY A 353 -10.34 6.23 2.96
N GLN A 354 -9.74 6.30 4.15
CA GLN A 354 -8.94 7.43 4.61
C GLN A 354 -7.79 7.77 3.64
N GLY A 355 -7.72 9.02 3.19
CA GLY A 355 -6.69 9.49 2.26
C GLY A 355 -6.88 9.06 0.81
N GLY A 356 -8.03 8.47 0.47
CA GLY A 356 -8.38 8.04 -0.88
C GLY A 356 -7.60 6.81 -1.35
N ASP A 357 -7.66 6.56 -2.66
CA ASP A 357 -6.99 5.41 -3.29
C ASP A 357 -5.46 5.48 -3.15
N ALA A 358 -4.91 6.70 -3.13
CA ALA A 358 -3.46 6.92 -3.01
C ALA A 358 -2.89 6.43 -1.66
N ALA A 359 -3.64 6.56 -0.57
CA ALA A 359 -3.18 6.12 0.75
C ALA A 359 -3.46 4.63 1.03
N ARG A 360 -4.35 4.01 0.27
CA ARG A 360 -4.78 2.63 0.49
C ARG A 360 -3.64 1.61 0.47
N PRO A 361 -2.68 1.64 -0.49
CA PRO A 361 -1.53 0.75 -0.46
C PRO A 361 -0.70 0.90 0.82
N ARG A 362 -0.46 2.13 1.27
CA ARG A 362 0.28 2.44 2.51
C ARG A 362 -0.35 1.78 3.73
N LEU A 363 -1.66 1.90 3.88
CA LEU A 363 -2.41 1.32 5.00
C LEU A 363 -2.35 -0.21 5.00
N PHE A 364 -2.49 -0.86 3.84
CA PHE A 364 -2.32 -2.31 3.72
C PHE A 364 -0.89 -2.77 4.00
N LEU A 365 0.12 -2.05 3.55
CA LEU A 365 1.52 -2.39 3.84
C LEU A 365 1.85 -2.23 5.34
N LEU A 366 1.29 -1.23 6.03
CA LEU A 366 1.39 -1.12 7.49
C LEU A 366 0.65 -2.26 8.21
N GLN A 367 -0.50 -2.71 7.68
CA GLN A 367 -1.19 -3.90 8.18
C GLN A 367 -0.33 -5.17 7.96
N ALA A 368 0.31 -5.29 6.80
CA ALA A 368 1.27 -6.37 6.54
C ALA A 368 2.45 -6.33 7.51
N TRP A 369 2.95 -5.13 7.85
CA TRP A 369 4.01 -4.96 8.84
C TRP A 369 3.56 -5.44 10.23
N THR A 370 2.35 -5.06 10.63
CA THR A 370 1.75 -5.48 11.89
C THR A 370 1.64 -7.00 11.96
N ALA A 371 1.14 -7.65 10.92
CA ALA A 371 1.04 -9.11 10.83
C ALA A 371 2.41 -9.79 10.84
N MET A 372 3.40 -9.27 10.11
CA MET A 372 4.78 -9.77 10.11
C MET A 372 5.41 -9.66 11.51
N GLN A 373 5.18 -8.55 12.23
CA GLN A 373 5.72 -8.38 13.58
C GLN A 373 5.10 -9.36 14.56
N GLN A 374 3.82 -9.69 14.40
CA GLN A 374 3.10 -10.72 15.17
C GLN A 374 3.39 -12.15 14.71
N ASP A 375 4.34 -12.33 13.78
CA ASP A 375 4.74 -13.64 13.24
C ASP A 375 3.66 -14.36 12.43
N ASN A 376 2.72 -13.58 11.87
CA ASN A 376 1.67 -14.07 10.97
C ASN A 376 2.05 -13.80 9.50
N ALA A 377 2.93 -14.64 8.95
CA ALA A 377 3.47 -14.44 7.60
C ALA A 377 2.41 -14.56 6.50
N ASP A 378 1.37 -15.38 6.71
CA ASP A 378 0.33 -15.58 5.70
C ASP A 378 -0.59 -14.37 5.62
N GLU A 379 -0.98 -13.80 6.75
CA GLU A 379 -1.75 -12.56 6.80
C GLU A 379 -0.96 -11.37 6.24
N ALA A 380 0.35 -11.31 6.55
CA ALA A 380 1.23 -10.30 5.97
C ALA A 380 1.27 -10.38 4.44
N ARG A 381 1.38 -11.58 3.86
CA ARG A 381 1.33 -11.79 2.41
C ARG A 381 -0.03 -11.44 1.80
N LEU A 382 -1.13 -11.75 2.49
CA LEU A 382 -2.46 -11.34 2.05
C LEU A 382 -2.59 -9.82 1.99
N ALA A 383 -2.15 -9.11 3.03
CA ALA A 383 -2.19 -7.66 3.06
C ALA A 383 -1.27 -7.02 1.99
N ILE A 384 -0.08 -7.60 1.73
CA ILE A 384 0.79 -7.18 0.60
C ILE A 384 0.06 -7.33 -0.74
N ASN A 385 -0.60 -8.46 -0.96
CA ASN A 385 -1.36 -8.69 -2.19
C ASN A 385 -2.50 -7.67 -2.35
N GLU A 386 -3.20 -7.33 -1.27
CA GLU A 386 -4.24 -6.29 -1.31
C GLU A 386 -3.65 -4.90 -1.58
N ALA A 387 -2.48 -4.56 -1.04
CA ALA A 387 -1.77 -3.32 -1.36
C ALA A 387 -1.45 -3.20 -2.85
N VAL A 388 -0.92 -4.29 -3.45
CA VAL A 388 -0.59 -4.33 -4.89
C VAL A 388 -1.85 -4.25 -5.75
N LYS A 389 -2.93 -4.95 -5.39
CA LYS A 389 -4.20 -4.91 -6.13
C LYS A 389 -4.91 -3.56 -6.03
N ALA A 390 -4.83 -2.91 -4.86
CA ALA A 390 -5.46 -1.62 -4.63
C ALA A 390 -4.85 -0.50 -5.48
N ASN A 391 -3.65 -0.73 -5.99
CA ASN A 391 -2.92 0.25 -6.77
C ASN A 391 -3.22 0.09 -8.27
N HIS A 392 -3.77 1.13 -8.87
CA HIS A 392 -4.03 1.21 -10.31
C HIS A 392 -2.84 1.77 -11.11
N TRP A 393 -1.82 2.28 -10.41
CA TRP A 393 -0.60 2.88 -10.93
C TRP A 393 0.62 2.09 -10.43
N SER A 394 1.85 2.57 -10.63
CA SER A 394 3.01 2.05 -9.90
C SER A 394 2.93 2.46 -8.42
N LEU A 395 3.42 1.63 -7.50
CA LEU A 395 3.52 2.00 -6.09
C LEU A 395 4.36 3.28 -5.95
N ALA A 396 3.95 4.15 -5.03
CA ALA A 396 4.74 5.32 -4.68
C ALA A 396 6.10 4.89 -4.08
N PRO A 397 7.22 5.57 -4.37
CA PRO A 397 8.55 5.14 -3.93
C PRO A 397 8.68 4.89 -2.42
N ARG A 398 7.99 5.67 -1.56
CA ARG A 398 7.98 5.41 -0.11
C ARG A 398 7.32 4.08 0.24
N ASP A 399 6.30 3.67 -0.50
CA ASP A 399 5.57 2.43 -0.29
C ASP A 399 6.32 1.25 -0.92
N GLU A 400 7.06 1.47 -2.00
CA GLU A 400 8.00 0.49 -2.55
C GLU A 400 9.11 0.15 -1.56
N LEU A 401 9.66 1.14 -0.84
CA LEU A 401 10.61 0.88 0.24
C LEU A 401 10.00 0.04 1.37
N LEU A 402 8.78 0.36 1.79
CA LEU A 402 8.08 -0.39 2.85
C LEU A 402 7.79 -1.83 2.41
N LEU A 403 7.33 -2.02 1.16
CA LEU A 403 7.11 -3.34 0.58
C LEU A 403 8.41 -4.15 0.51
N ALA A 404 9.48 -3.56 0.01
CA ALA A 404 10.77 -4.23 -0.10
C ALA A 404 11.32 -4.63 1.28
N ALA A 405 11.18 -3.78 2.29
CA ALA A 405 11.56 -4.11 3.67
C ALA A 405 10.70 -5.23 4.27
N LEU A 406 9.39 -5.27 3.95
CA LEU A 406 8.49 -6.37 4.33
C LEU A 406 8.92 -7.69 3.72
N GLU A 407 9.21 -7.72 2.42
CA GLU A 407 9.67 -8.93 1.72
C GLU A 407 10.99 -9.45 2.29
N VAL A 408 11.93 -8.54 2.57
CA VAL A 408 13.21 -8.86 3.24
C VAL A 408 12.94 -9.41 4.65
N GLY A 409 12.06 -8.79 5.42
CA GLY A 409 11.70 -9.20 6.77
C GLY A 409 11.03 -10.57 6.82
N LEU A 410 10.11 -10.85 5.92
CA LEU A 410 9.43 -12.14 5.79
C LEU A 410 10.40 -13.25 5.37
N ALA A 411 11.28 -13.00 4.40
CA ALA A 411 12.29 -13.95 3.97
C ALA A 411 13.30 -14.25 5.10
N ARG A 412 13.70 -13.21 5.86
CA ARG A 412 14.60 -13.35 7.01
C ARG A 412 13.98 -14.23 8.11
N ARG A 413 12.71 -14.04 8.42
CA ARG A 413 11.96 -14.82 9.43
C ARG A 413 11.67 -16.25 8.97
N GLY A 414 11.36 -16.42 7.69
CA GLY A 414 11.11 -17.73 7.08
C GLY A 414 12.35 -18.62 6.87
N SER A 415 13.54 -18.13 7.22
CA SER A 415 14.82 -18.81 6.97
C SER A 415 15.07 -19.16 5.48
N ASP A 416 14.43 -18.45 4.57
CA ASP A 416 14.62 -18.55 3.13
C ASP A 416 15.78 -17.66 2.69
N VAL A 417 16.98 -18.24 2.61
CA VAL A 417 18.20 -17.49 2.23
C VAL A 417 18.14 -17.01 0.79
N HIS A 418 17.62 -17.81 -0.13
CA HIS A 418 17.52 -17.44 -1.53
C HIS A 418 16.52 -16.30 -1.73
N GLY A 419 15.33 -16.41 -1.15
CA GLY A 419 14.34 -15.35 -1.16
C GLY A 419 14.85 -14.08 -0.48
N LEU A 420 15.64 -14.19 0.59
CA LEU A 420 16.25 -13.04 1.25
C LEU A 420 17.21 -12.28 0.31
N VAL A 421 18.05 -12.98 -0.46
CA VAL A 421 18.96 -12.34 -1.42
C VAL A 421 18.18 -11.61 -2.52
N LEU A 422 17.15 -12.27 -3.09
CA LEU A 422 16.29 -11.65 -4.12
C LEU A 422 15.52 -10.43 -3.60
N ALA A 423 14.97 -10.52 -2.40
CA ALA A 423 14.27 -9.40 -1.76
C ALA A 423 15.24 -8.24 -1.44
N TRP A 424 16.48 -8.57 -1.03
CA TRP A 424 17.51 -7.59 -0.77
C TRP A 424 17.92 -6.80 -2.02
N ASP A 425 18.05 -7.45 -3.17
CA ASP A 425 18.36 -6.76 -4.43
C ASP A 425 17.27 -5.74 -4.80
N ARG A 426 15.98 -6.09 -4.63
CA ARG A 426 14.87 -5.16 -4.81
C ARG A 426 14.89 -4.02 -3.78
N ALA A 427 15.19 -4.33 -2.52
CA ALA A 427 15.30 -3.30 -1.48
C ALA A 427 16.42 -2.30 -1.78
N ARG A 428 17.55 -2.75 -2.34
CA ARG A 428 18.64 -1.87 -2.77
C ARG A 428 18.21 -0.89 -3.85
N GLU A 429 17.37 -1.29 -4.78
CA GLU A 429 16.80 -0.41 -5.79
C GLU A 429 15.83 0.60 -5.16
N ALA A 430 14.90 0.13 -4.33
CA ALA A 430 13.92 1.01 -3.65
C ALA A 430 14.59 2.07 -2.76
N MET A 431 15.67 1.74 -2.05
CA MET A 431 16.41 2.68 -1.22
C MET A 431 16.94 3.90 -1.99
N MET A 432 17.30 3.75 -3.28
CA MET A 432 17.89 4.84 -4.07
C MET A 432 16.87 5.95 -4.41
N HIS A 433 15.59 5.69 -4.26
CA HIS A 433 14.51 6.61 -4.66
C HIS A 433 13.89 7.39 -3.51
N VAL A 434 14.34 7.16 -2.28
CA VAL A 434 13.72 7.76 -1.09
C VAL A 434 14.76 8.42 -0.19
N ALA A 435 14.33 9.45 0.53
CA ALA A 435 15.09 10.04 1.63
C ALA A 435 14.63 9.43 2.96
N VAL A 436 15.49 9.48 3.96
CA VAL A 436 15.16 9.06 5.32
C VAL A 436 14.28 10.12 5.98
N ASP A 437 13.18 9.68 6.57
CA ASP A 437 12.30 10.50 7.39
C ASP A 437 11.82 9.71 8.63
N LEU A 438 11.12 10.41 9.53
CA LEU A 438 10.65 9.83 10.80
C LEU A 438 9.68 8.66 10.60
N TYR A 439 8.89 8.70 9.53
CA TYR A 439 7.83 7.71 9.23
C TYR A 439 8.34 6.48 8.48
N SER A 440 9.63 6.46 8.16
CA SER A 440 10.33 5.36 7.46
C SER A 440 11.31 4.58 8.36
N LEU A 441 11.38 4.86 9.67
CA LEU A 441 12.36 4.23 10.56
C LEU A 441 12.17 2.71 10.70
N LEU A 442 10.94 2.18 10.65
CA LEU A 442 10.69 0.74 10.71
C LEU A 442 11.33 -0.02 9.54
N PRO A 443 11.10 0.37 8.27
CA PRO A 443 11.82 -0.21 7.13
C PRO A 443 13.35 -0.17 7.27
N TRP A 444 13.90 0.98 7.68
CA TRP A 444 15.34 1.12 7.85
C TRP A 444 15.91 0.22 8.94
N GLY A 445 15.17 0.01 10.04
CA GLY A 445 15.53 -0.96 11.09
C GLY A 445 15.61 -2.40 10.57
N GLU A 446 14.62 -2.85 9.79
CA GLU A 446 14.62 -4.20 9.20
C GLU A 446 15.74 -4.37 8.18
N LEU A 447 15.98 -3.37 7.33
CA LEU A 447 17.06 -3.38 6.35
C LEU A 447 18.44 -3.37 7.03
N MET A 448 18.60 -2.68 8.16
CA MET A 448 19.83 -2.73 8.97
C MET A 448 20.16 -4.14 9.44
N VAL A 449 19.18 -4.85 10.04
CA VAL A 449 19.36 -6.22 10.53
C VAL A 449 19.66 -7.18 9.38
N SER A 450 18.98 -7.00 8.26
CA SER A 450 19.17 -7.85 7.08
C SER A 450 20.52 -7.62 6.39
N ALA A 451 20.96 -6.36 6.32
CA ALA A 451 22.30 -5.99 5.82
C ALA A 451 23.42 -6.62 6.67
N ALA A 452 23.26 -6.62 8.00
CA ALA A 452 24.19 -7.27 8.90
C ALA A 452 24.25 -8.80 8.64
N ARG A 453 23.09 -9.45 8.46
CA ARG A 453 22.99 -10.88 8.14
C ARG A 453 23.65 -11.23 6.80
N LEU A 454 23.53 -10.34 5.79
CA LEU A 454 24.11 -10.51 4.46
C LEU A 454 25.54 -10.00 4.35
N ARG A 455 26.10 -9.40 5.42
CA ARG A 455 27.43 -8.74 5.45
C ARG A 455 27.55 -7.58 4.46
N GLU A 456 26.45 -6.88 4.20
CA GLU A 456 26.37 -5.70 3.31
C GLU A 456 26.06 -4.40 4.05
N THR A 457 26.49 -4.25 5.30
CA THR A 457 26.20 -3.08 6.17
C THR A 457 26.59 -1.74 5.55
N ARG A 458 27.64 -1.72 4.73
CA ARG A 458 28.10 -0.51 4.02
C ARG A 458 27.02 0.06 3.06
N ARG A 459 26.11 -0.77 2.58
CA ARG A 459 25.06 -0.35 1.64
C ARG A 459 24.00 0.52 2.29
N VAL A 460 23.76 0.32 3.58
CA VAL A 460 22.74 1.04 4.35
C VAL A 460 23.32 2.12 5.26
N SER A 461 24.64 2.17 5.48
CA SER A 461 25.28 3.05 6.47
C SER A 461 24.88 4.51 6.30
N HIS A 462 24.96 5.06 5.08
CA HIS A 462 24.61 6.44 4.82
C HIS A 462 23.16 6.80 5.21
N TYR A 463 22.21 5.90 4.93
CA TYR A 463 20.80 6.10 5.32
C TYR A 463 20.62 6.03 6.83
N LEU A 464 21.32 5.10 7.47
CA LEU A 464 21.29 4.96 8.93
C LEU A 464 21.93 6.16 9.64
N ASP A 465 23.02 6.69 9.12
CA ASP A 465 23.62 7.92 9.62
C ASP A 465 22.60 9.06 9.55
N GLY A 466 21.89 9.22 8.43
CA GLY A 466 20.79 10.17 8.28
C GLY A 466 19.65 9.95 9.26
N ALA A 467 19.30 8.69 9.56
CA ALA A 467 18.26 8.35 10.55
C ALA A 467 18.70 8.77 11.98
N TRP A 468 19.93 8.49 12.35
CA TRP A 468 20.47 8.91 13.66
C TRP A 468 20.59 10.43 13.78
N GLU A 469 21.03 11.14 12.74
CA GLU A 469 21.06 12.60 12.70
C GLU A 469 19.66 13.21 12.82
N LEU A 470 18.66 12.63 12.15
CA LEU A 470 17.25 13.03 12.25
C LEU A 470 16.75 12.88 13.70
N LEU A 471 16.97 11.73 14.32
CA LEU A 471 16.58 11.47 15.70
C LEU A 471 17.30 12.43 16.67
N GLN A 472 18.58 12.71 16.44
CA GLN A 472 19.35 13.66 17.25
C GLN A 472 18.78 15.09 17.17
N ARG A 473 18.40 15.56 15.97
CA ARG A 473 17.73 16.86 15.80
C ARG A 473 16.42 16.96 16.57
N LEU A 474 15.70 15.85 16.71
CA LEU A 474 14.45 15.77 17.49
C LEU A 474 14.68 15.53 19.00
N GLY A 475 15.93 15.48 19.46
CA GLY A 475 16.27 15.23 20.88
C GLY A 475 16.24 13.75 21.27
N ASN A 476 16.33 12.83 20.29
CA ASN A 476 16.28 11.37 20.48
C ASN A 476 15.00 10.90 21.21
N PRO A 477 13.81 11.23 20.72
CA PRO A 477 12.57 10.87 21.39
C PRO A 477 12.45 9.34 21.52
N PRO A 478 12.20 8.81 22.75
CA PRO A 478 12.23 7.37 23.00
C PRO A 478 11.26 6.58 22.12
N LEU A 479 10.07 7.11 21.86
CA LEU A 479 9.09 6.44 20.99
C LEU A 479 9.69 6.04 19.66
N TRP A 480 10.41 6.94 18.99
CA TRP A 480 10.96 6.74 17.65
C TRP A 480 12.33 6.06 17.66
N SER A 481 13.16 6.33 18.66
CA SER A 481 14.54 5.83 18.71
C SER A 481 14.66 4.40 19.23
N VAL A 482 13.79 3.95 20.13
CA VAL A 482 13.87 2.62 20.78
C VAL A 482 13.82 1.46 19.79
N PRO A 483 12.89 1.38 18.81
CA PRO A 483 12.90 0.29 17.83
C PRO A 483 14.14 0.28 16.95
N LEU A 484 14.68 1.46 16.60
CA LEU A 484 15.90 1.54 15.79
C LEU A 484 17.13 1.11 16.60
N HIS A 485 17.21 1.46 17.90
CA HIS A 485 18.26 0.95 18.79
C HIS A 485 18.17 -0.57 18.93
N TRP A 486 16.97 -1.14 19.02
CA TRP A 486 16.81 -2.59 19.04
C TRP A 486 17.30 -3.25 17.75
N ALA A 487 16.96 -2.70 16.59
CA ALA A 487 17.48 -3.18 15.31
C ALA A 487 19.01 -3.12 15.27
N ALA A 488 19.62 -2.04 15.78
CA ALA A 488 21.06 -1.91 15.86
C ALA A 488 21.70 -2.95 16.81
N VAL A 489 21.07 -3.23 17.95
CA VAL A 489 21.50 -4.33 18.84
C VAL A 489 21.48 -5.67 18.11
N GLN A 490 20.40 -5.97 17.37
CA GLN A 490 20.32 -7.21 16.60
C GLN A 490 21.35 -7.29 15.47
N ALA A 491 21.61 -6.18 14.78
CA ALA A 491 22.63 -6.08 13.74
C ALA A 491 24.03 -6.31 14.31
N ALA A 492 24.34 -5.70 15.47
CA ALA A 492 25.62 -5.88 16.15
C ALA A 492 25.82 -7.30 16.68
N LEU A 493 24.75 -7.97 17.15
CA LEU A 493 24.78 -9.39 17.52
C LEU A 493 25.11 -10.28 16.32
N LEU A 494 24.54 -10.00 15.15
CA LEU A 494 24.80 -10.76 13.91
C LEU A 494 26.21 -10.51 13.36
N SER A 495 26.75 -9.32 13.58
CA SER A 495 28.10 -8.94 13.17
C SER A 495 29.19 -9.31 14.21
N GLU A 496 28.79 -9.87 15.35
CA GLU A 496 29.68 -10.21 16.47
C GLU A 496 30.55 -9.01 16.93
N SER A 497 29.94 -7.78 16.92
CA SER A 497 30.61 -6.53 17.24
C SER A 497 30.15 -5.94 18.59
N PRO A 498 30.80 -6.29 19.71
CA PRO A 498 30.44 -5.74 21.02
C PRO A 498 30.59 -4.22 21.14
N ALA A 499 31.51 -3.65 20.37
CA ALA A 499 31.74 -2.19 20.35
C ALA A 499 30.55 -1.44 19.74
N GLU A 500 29.92 -2.01 18.70
CA GLU A 500 28.72 -1.44 18.09
C GLU A 500 27.47 -1.69 18.94
N LEU A 501 27.41 -2.80 19.66
CA LEU A 501 26.28 -3.16 20.52
C LEU A 501 26.14 -2.22 21.72
N ALA A 502 27.25 -1.91 22.39
CA ALA A 502 27.27 -1.24 23.68
C ALA A 502 26.52 0.11 23.75
N PRO A 503 26.69 1.06 22.81
CA PRO A 503 25.98 2.33 22.83
C PRO A 503 24.46 2.19 22.68
N HIS A 504 24.01 1.24 21.87
CA HIS A 504 22.59 0.99 21.63
C HIS A 504 21.94 0.27 22.80
N ALA A 505 22.59 -0.73 23.40
CA ALA A 505 22.14 -1.36 24.64
C ALA A 505 22.02 -0.32 25.79
N ALA A 506 23.02 0.56 25.94
CA ALA A 506 22.96 1.63 26.93
C ALA A 506 21.80 2.62 26.67
N ALA A 507 21.48 2.90 25.42
CA ALA A 507 20.32 3.75 25.07
C ALA A 507 18.99 3.07 25.44
N LEU A 508 18.83 1.77 25.20
CA LEU A 508 17.65 1.01 25.63
C LEU A 508 17.49 1.01 27.16
N VAL A 509 18.60 0.82 27.90
CA VAL A 509 18.57 0.89 29.37
C VAL A 509 18.15 2.27 29.87
N ARG A 510 18.67 3.36 29.29
CA ARG A 510 18.23 4.71 29.66
C ARG A 510 16.75 4.94 29.35
N ALA A 511 16.27 4.48 28.21
CA ALA A 511 14.87 4.64 27.81
C ALA A 511 13.91 3.78 28.65
N SER A 512 14.40 2.73 29.33
CA SER A 512 13.58 1.81 30.13
C SER A 512 12.91 2.48 31.35
N GLU A 513 13.41 3.63 31.79
CA GLU A 513 12.78 4.42 32.87
C GLU A 513 11.40 4.99 32.47
N HIS A 514 11.18 5.19 31.16
CA HIS A 514 9.98 5.87 30.65
C HIS A 514 9.23 5.08 29.57
N SER A 515 9.79 3.94 29.11
CA SER A 515 9.20 3.10 28.05
C SER A 515 9.20 1.63 28.47
N HIS A 516 7.99 1.07 28.55
CA HIS A 516 7.83 -0.37 28.81
C HIS A 516 8.50 -1.21 27.73
N LEU A 517 8.33 -0.84 26.44
CA LEU A 517 8.99 -1.51 25.33
C LEU A 517 10.51 -1.50 25.52
N ALA A 518 11.11 -0.35 25.83
CA ALA A 518 12.55 -0.26 26.05
C ALA A 518 13.03 -1.15 27.19
N SER A 519 12.24 -1.26 28.28
CA SER A 519 12.55 -2.16 29.40
C SER A 519 12.60 -3.61 28.96
N VAL A 520 11.61 -4.07 28.20
CA VAL A 520 11.54 -5.44 27.66
C VAL A 520 12.70 -5.69 26.71
N LEU A 521 13.00 -4.76 25.80
CA LEU A 521 14.10 -4.89 24.83
C LEU A 521 15.47 -4.88 25.50
N ALA A 522 15.67 -4.09 26.56
CA ALA A 522 16.91 -4.10 27.35
C ALA A 522 17.13 -5.46 28.03
N VAL A 523 16.06 -6.05 28.62
CA VAL A 523 16.11 -7.41 29.20
C VAL A 523 16.41 -8.46 28.13
N GLY A 524 15.74 -8.37 26.97
CA GLY A 524 15.98 -9.25 25.82
C GLY A 524 17.41 -9.17 25.32
N GLY A 525 17.95 -7.96 25.16
CA GLY A 525 19.34 -7.73 24.77
C GLY A 525 20.35 -8.30 25.75
N LYS A 526 20.11 -8.11 27.07
CA LYS A 526 20.94 -8.71 28.13
C LYS A 526 20.93 -10.24 28.06
N ALA A 527 19.75 -10.83 27.87
CA ALA A 527 19.59 -12.27 27.72
C ALA A 527 20.38 -12.81 26.50
N TRP A 528 20.31 -12.12 25.35
CA TRP A 528 21.10 -12.47 24.17
C TRP A 528 22.61 -12.45 24.43
N VAL A 529 23.13 -11.42 25.08
CA VAL A 529 24.55 -11.32 25.44
C VAL A 529 24.97 -12.47 26.37
N SER A 530 24.12 -12.79 27.38
CA SER A 530 24.38 -13.88 28.31
C SER A 530 24.41 -15.27 27.63
N VAL A 531 23.49 -15.49 26.69
CA VAL A 531 23.41 -16.74 25.90
C VAL A 531 24.63 -16.89 25.01
N LEU A 532 25.03 -15.83 24.31
CA LEU A 532 26.24 -15.87 23.45
C LEU A 532 27.51 -16.04 24.25
N ALA A 533 27.56 -15.56 25.50
CA ALA A 533 28.66 -15.77 26.42
C ALA A 533 28.66 -17.16 27.09
N GLY A 534 27.65 -18.00 26.82
CA GLY A 534 27.49 -19.32 27.44
C GLY A 534 27.23 -19.27 28.95
N ARG A 535 26.75 -18.14 29.48
CA ARG A 535 26.50 -17.89 30.91
C ARG A 535 25.12 -17.33 31.11
N PHE A 536 24.11 -18.19 31.15
CA PHE A 536 22.71 -17.81 31.28
C PHE A 536 21.94 -18.80 32.15
N GLU A 537 20.89 -18.29 32.81
CA GLU A 537 19.90 -19.12 33.49
C GLU A 537 18.70 -19.31 32.57
N ALA A 538 18.22 -20.56 32.41
CA ALA A 538 17.09 -20.85 31.51
C ALA A 538 15.80 -20.10 31.90
N SER A 539 15.61 -19.84 33.20
CA SER A 539 14.47 -19.03 33.73
C SER A 539 14.49 -17.59 33.23
N ASP A 540 15.68 -16.98 33.20
CA ASP A 540 15.82 -15.57 32.80
C ASP A 540 15.63 -15.43 31.28
N VAL A 541 16.15 -16.40 30.51
CA VAL A 541 15.93 -16.45 29.06
C VAL A 541 14.45 -16.66 28.72
N GLU A 542 13.76 -17.58 29.43
CA GLU A 542 12.33 -17.79 29.25
C GLU A 542 11.52 -16.54 29.57
N ALA A 543 11.82 -15.85 30.67
CA ALA A 543 11.17 -14.60 31.04
C ALA A 543 11.39 -13.51 29.98
N ALA A 544 12.63 -13.36 29.47
CA ALA A 544 12.95 -12.42 28.41
C ALA A 544 12.23 -12.76 27.10
N ALA A 545 12.18 -14.03 26.71
CA ALA A 545 11.50 -14.50 25.50
C ALA A 545 9.98 -14.25 25.56
N ARG A 546 9.32 -14.55 26.69
CA ARG A 546 7.92 -14.27 26.91
C ARG A 546 7.65 -12.76 26.98
N GLY A 547 8.55 -11.96 27.55
CA GLY A 547 8.48 -10.51 27.54
C GLY A 547 8.47 -9.94 26.11
N LEU A 548 9.39 -10.42 25.23
CA LEU A 548 9.40 -10.03 23.81
C LEU A 548 8.10 -10.40 23.10
N ALA A 549 7.56 -11.59 23.35
CA ALA A 549 6.28 -12.00 22.77
C ALA A 549 5.12 -11.11 23.25
N ALA A 550 5.11 -10.69 24.52
CA ALA A 550 4.07 -9.84 25.09
C ALA A 550 4.03 -8.42 24.47
N VAL A 551 5.17 -7.92 23.98
CA VAL A 551 5.24 -6.63 23.26
C VAL A 551 5.12 -6.81 21.72
N GLY A 552 4.55 -7.91 21.28
CA GLY A 552 4.26 -8.16 19.87
C GLY A 552 5.46 -8.60 19.04
N MET A 553 6.50 -9.18 19.66
CA MET A 553 7.71 -9.71 18.99
C MET A 553 7.90 -11.22 19.24
N PRO A 554 6.89 -12.07 18.95
CA PRO A 554 6.95 -13.50 19.27
C PRO A 554 8.08 -14.22 18.54
N TRP A 555 8.37 -13.88 17.27
CA TRP A 555 9.47 -14.46 16.53
C TRP A 555 10.85 -14.21 17.19
N GLU A 556 11.07 -12.97 17.68
CA GLU A 556 12.31 -12.61 18.39
C GLU A 556 12.44 -13.40 19.71
N GLY A 557 11.33 -13.53 20.45
CA GLY A 557 11.29 -14.32 21.68
C GLY A 557 11.58 -15.81 21.44
N ALA A 558 10.92 -16.40 20.44
CA ALA A 558 11.14 -17.81 20.07
C ALA A 558 12.56 -18.07 19.59
N ARG A 559 13.14 -17.13 18.82
CA ARG A 559 14.53 -17.20 18.37
C ARG A 559 15.52 -17.16 19.53
N LEU A 560 15.32 -16.28 20.52
CA LEU A 560 16.12 -16.20 21.72
C LEU A 560 16.08 -17.52 22.51
N ALA A 561 14.89 -18.03 22.80
CA ALA A 561 14.71 -19.31 23.53
C ALA A 561 15.30 -20.50 22.76
N GLY A 562 15.09 -20.56 21.44
CA GLY A 562 15.65 -21.63 20.57
C GLY A 562 17.18 -21.61 20.50
N HIS A 563 17.78 -20.41 20.44
CA HIS A 563 19.23 -20.26 20.45
C HIS A 563 19.83 -20.65 21.80
N ALA A 564 19.22 -20.23 22.91
CA ALA A 564 19.64 -20.64 24.24
C ALA A 564 19.50 -22.15 24.47
N ALA A 565 18.43 -22.77 23.96
CA ALA A 565 18.28 -24.24 24.01
C ALA A 565 19.44 -24.99 23.35
N ALA A 566 19.96 -24.44 22.21
CA ALA A 566 21.11 -25.04 21.54
C ALA A 566 22.43 -24.98 22.34
N HIS A 567 22.51 -24.09 23.34
CA HIS A 567 23.68 -23.88 24.21
C HIS A 567 23.45 -24.38 25.64
N ALA A 568 22.27 -24.95 25.95
CA ALA A 568 21.96 -25.46 27.26
C ALA A 568 22.75 -26.76 27.56
N GLU A 569 23.45 -26.80 28.69
CA GLU A 569 24.20 -27.95 29.15
C GLU A 569 23.29 -29.02 29.79
N GLU A 570 22.27 -28.59 30.52
CA GLU A 570 21.33 -29.47 31.19
C GLU A 570 20.15 -29.85 30.30
N ARG A 571 19.79 -31.13 30.26
CA ARG A 571 18.63 -31.62 29.51
C ARG A 571 17.30 -30.97 29.94
N ARG A 572 17.16 -30.64 31.22
CA ARG A 572 16.00 -29.98 31.77
C ARG A 572 15.82 -28.60 31.15
N ASP A 573 16.89 -27.82 31.07
CA ASP A 573 16.88 -26.46 30.52
C ASP A 573 16.65 -26.45 29.00
N LEU A 574 17.28 -27.42 28.30
CA LEU A 574 17.01 -27.67 26.90
C LEU A 574 15.49 -27.86 26.63
N VAL A 575 14.86 -28.80 27.40
CA VAL A 575 13.44 -29.11 27.22
C VAL A 575 12.56 -27.88 27.55
N ARG A 576 12.89 -27.17 28.62
CA ARG A 576 12.18 -25.96 29.05
C ARG A 576 12.22 -24.86 27.98
N LEU A 577 13.39 -24.55 27.47
CA LEU A 577 13.60 -23.51 26.46
C LEU A 577 12.98 -23.87 25.10
N LEU A 578 13.03 -25.14 24.70
CA LEU A 578 12.36 -25.62 23.50
C LEU A 578 10.82 -25.58 23.63
N ALA A 579 10.30 -25.87 24.85
CA ALA A 579 8.87 -25.71 25.11
C ALA A 579 8.46 -24.23 25.02
N CYS A 580 9.21 -23.34 25.67
CA CYS A 580 8.98 -21.90 25.56
C CYS A 580 8.99 -21.40 24.11
N ALA A 581 9.99 -21.81 23.31
CA ALA A 581 10.07 -21.41 21.89
C ALA A 581 8.85 -21.89 21.08
N ARG A 582 8.35 -23.11 21.35
CA ARG A 582 7.15 -23.65 20.67
C ARG A 582 5.86 -23.00 21.12
N ASP A 583 5.76 -22.65 22.40
CA ASP A 583 4.58 -21.96 22.94
C ASP A 583 4.44 -20.55 22.34
N ILE A 584 5.57 -19.85 22.18
CA ILE A 584 5.61 -18.49 21.63
C ILE A 584 5.40 -18.49 20.10
N HIS A 585 5.99 -19.48 19.39
CA HIS A 585 5.92 -19.63 17.95
C HIS A 585 5.49 -21.07 17.62
N PRO A 586 4.20 -21.36 17.66
CA PRO A 586 3.69 -22.66 17.23
C PRO A 586 3.94 -22.79 15.73
N GLN A 587 4.96 -23.55 15.35
CA GLN A 587 5.23 -23.88 13.94
C GLN A 587 3.96 -24.48 13.34
N GLY A 588 3.41 -23.82 12.33
CA GLY A 588 2.11 -24.01 11.73
C GLY A 588 1.59 -25.44 11.76
N ALA A 589 0.57 -25.68 12.56
CA ALA A 589 -0.36 -26.77 12.31
C ALA A 589 -1.04 -26.49 10.96
N PRO A 590 -1.19 -27.50 10.07
CA PRO A 590 -1.93 -27.28 8.82
C PRO A 590 -3.32 -26.77 9.16
N ALA A 591 -3.70 -25.64 8.59
CA ALA A 591 -5.05 -25.10 8.68
C ALA A 591 -6.02 -26.13 8.09
N GLY A 592 -6.72 -26.89 8.95
CA GLY A 592 -7.66 -27.91 8.53
C GLY A 592 -8.09 -28.86 9.64
N ALA A 593 -8.53 -28.36 10.79
CA ALA A 593 -9.40 -29.15 11.66
C ALA A 593 -10.35 -28.19 12.39
N GLY A 594 -11.55 -28.08 11.85
CA GLY A 594 -12.65 -27.33 12.44
C GLY A 594 -12.92 -27.83 13.87
N HIS A 595 -13.07 -26.89 14.78
CA HIS A 595 -13.61 -27.15 16.10
C HIS A 595 -15.10 -27.40 15.99
N ASP A 596 -15.47 -28.68 15.92
CA ASP A 596 -16.78 -29.10 16.37
C ASP A 596 -16.69 -29.49 17.86
N ARG A 597 -17.28 -28.66 18.70
CA ARG A 597 -17.48 -28.91 20.12
C ARG A 597 -18.72 -29.82 20.23
N VAL A 598 -18.50 -31.06 20.65
CA VAL A 598 -19.60 -31.88 21.21
C VAL A 598 -19.15 -32.42 22.54
N GLU A 599 -20.03 -32.23 23.50
CA GLU A 599 -19.95 -32.53 24.93
C GLU A 599 -19.71 -34.02 25.26
N GLU A 600 -19.08 -34.17 26.45
CA GLU A 600 -18.85 -35.46 27.15
C GLU A 600 -20.13 -36.33 27.36
N PRO A 601 -20.00 -37.63 27.73
CA PRO A 601 -19.66 -38.00 29.10
C PRO A 601 -18.84 -39.29 29.35
N HIS A 602 -18.18 -39.26 30.50
CA HIS A 602 -17.62 -40.32 31.35
C HIS A 602 -17.79 -41.81 31.07
N HIS A 603 -16.74 -42.60 31.17
CA HIS A 603 -16.41 -43.68 32.14
C HIS A 603 -15.26 -44.56 31.64
N GLY A 604 -14.14 -44.64 32.29
CA GLY A 604 -13.80 -45.75 33.22
C GLY A 604 -12.78 -46.75 32.67
N VAL A 605 -11.63 -46.85 33.36
CA VAL A 605 -10.82 -48.04 33.69
C VAL A 605 -9.79 -48.58 32.70
N ALA A 606 -8.54 -48.38 33.10
CA ALA A 606 -7.37 -49.31 33.15
C ALA A 606 -7.01 -50.25 31.99
N GLY A 607 -5.70 -50.22 31.64
CA GLY A 607 -5.00 -51.39 31.09
C GLY A 607 -3.84 -51.07 30.16
N THR A 608 -2.59 -51.12 30.63
CA THR A 608 -1.33 -51.27 29.91
C THR A 608 -1.17 -52.73 29.42
N PRO A 609 -0.12 -53.10 28.66
CA PRO A 609 0.58 -52.51 27.48
C PRO A 609 0.70 -53.49 26.29
N ALA A 610 1.26 -53.11 25.22
CA ALA A 610 2.22 -53.82 24.35
C ALA A 610 1.98 -53.66 22.84
N ALA A 611 3.03 -53.23 22.18
CA ALA A 611 3.66 -53.79 20.95
C ALA A 611 2.87 -53.91 19.62
N ASP A 612 3.58 -53.43 18.60
CA ASP A 612 3.65 -53.93 17.21
C ASP A 612 2.48 -53.67 16.26
N GLY A 613 2.88 -53.14 15.10
CA GLY A 613 2.18 -53.44 13.86
C GLY A 613 2.15 -52.35 12.80
N ALA A 614 3.18 -52.35 11.99
CA ALA A 614 3.14 -52.22 10.52
C ALA A 614 2.09 -51.34 9.81
N ASP A 615 2.66 -50.45 9.01
CA ASP A 615 2.33 -49.94 7.65
C ASP A 615 1.32 -50.79 6.82
N PRO A 616 0.63 -50.30 5.79
CA PRO A 616 1.25 -49.67 4.63
C PRO A 616 0.40 -48.65 3.83
N GLY A 617 1.08 -47.83 3.07
CA GLY A 617 0.60 -47.63 1.70
C GLY A 617 0.46 -46.25 1.13
N THR A 618 1.39 -45.93 0.25
CA THR A 618 1.32 -45.24 -1.06
C THR A 618 1.42 -43.75 -1.16
N GLY A 619 2.45 -43.34 -1.95
CA GLY A 619 2.41 -42.11 -2.74
C GLY A 619 3.64 -41.22 -2.63
N GLY A 620 4.67 -41.49 -3.46
CA GLY A 620 5.94 -40.79 -3.66
C GLY A 620 5.97 -39.28 -3.47
N SER A 621 6.79 -38.87 -2.52
CA SER A 621 7.68 -37.71 -2.64
C SER A 621 8.83 -37.94 -1.65
N SER A 622 10.05 -37.61 -2.09
CA SER A 622 11.29 -37.85 -1.31
C SER A 622 11.11 -37.24 0.10
N GLY A 623 11.13 -38.10 1.12
CA GLY A 623 10.81 -37.73 2.49
C GLY A 623 11.83 -36.80 3.20
N LEU A 624 12.58 -35.96 2.46
CA LEU A 624 13.52 -34.99 2.99
C LEU A 624 12.84 -33.64 3.22
N SER A 625 13.03 -32.99 4.38
CA SER A 625 12.59 -31.64 4.64
C SER A 625 13.29 -30.64 3.71
N ALA A 626 12.74 -29.41 3.55
CA ALA A 626 13.35 -28.37 2.72
C ALA A 626 14.82 -28.11 3.12
N ARG A 627 15.09 -28.08 4.41
CA ARG A 627 16.45 -27.90 4.96
C ARG A 627 17.37 -29.06 4.72
N GLU A 628 16.86 -30.28 4.83
CA GLU A 628 17.65 -31.48 4.51
C GLU A 628 17.98 -31.58 3.01
N ARG A 629 17.06 -31.09 2.13
CA ARG A 629 17.35 -30.99 0.69
C ARG A 629 18.45 -29.99 0.36
N GLU A 630 18.52 -28.88 1.08
CA GLU A 630 19.58 -27.89 0.92
C GLU A 630 20.94 -28.42 1.37
N VAL A 631 20.99 -29.04 2.56
CA VAL A 631 22.21 -29.75 3.06
C VAL A 631 22.61 -30.87 2.10
N ALA A 632 21.66 -31.63 1.57
CA ALA A 632 21.90 -32.71 0.64
C ALA A 632 22.53 -32.23 -0.68
N ARG A 633 22.08 -31.13 -1.25
CA ARG A 633 22.68 -30.53 -2.46
C ARG A 633 24.13 -30.14 -2.24
N LEU A 634 24.40 -29.39 -1.18
CA LEU A 634 25.77 -28.98 -0.84
C LEU A 634 26.69 -30.17 -0.54
N LEU A 635 26.14 -31.23 0.06
CA LEU A 635 26.88 -32.46 0.30
C LEU A 635 27.22 -33.22 -1.01
N LEU A 636 26.31 -33.20 -1.99
CA LEU A 636 26.50 -33.74 -3.33
C LEU A 636 27.53 -32.95 -4.15
N GLU A 637 27.63 -31.61 -3.90
CA GLU A 637 28.71 -30.76 -4.44
C GLU A 637 30.08 -31.02 -3.81
N GLY A 638 30.18 -31.95 -2.84
CA GLY A 638 31.43 -32.29 -2.20
C GLY A 638 31.89 -31.35 -1.08
N ARG A 639 31.00 -30.43 -0.63
CA ARG A 639 31.33 -29.50 0.45
C ARG A 639 31.58 -30.21 1.78
N THR A 640 32.48 -29.66 2.55
CA THR A 640 32.73 -30.08 3.94
C THR A 640 31.66 -29.58 4.87
N TYR A 641 31.44 -30.16 6.04
CA TYR A 641 30.46 -29.69 7.03
C TYR A 641 30.67 -28.24 7.44
N ARG A 642 31.91 -27.76 7.43
CA ARG A 642 32.25 -26.36 7.69
C ARG A 642 31.73 -25.47 6.54
N GLU A 643 32.01 -25.81 5.31
CA GLU A 643 31.55 -25.08 4.13
C GLU A 643 30.03 -25.13 3.97
N ILE A 644 29.41 -26.27 4.32
CA ILE A 644 27.94 -26.35 4.38
C ILE A 644 27.41 -25.43 5.46
N GLY A 645 28.02 -25.42 6.64
CA GLY A 645 27.65 -24.53 7.73
C GLY A 645 27.74 -23.04 7.35
N GLU A 646 28.84 -22.68 6.68
CA GLU A 646 29.06 -21.33 6.16
C GLU A 646 28.05 -20.97 5.05
N ALA A 647 27.76 -21.90 4.13
CA ALA A 647 26.86 -21.65 3.00
C ALA A 647 25.40 -21.46 3.42
N ILE A 648 24.94 -22.19 4.43
CA ILE A 648 23.55 -22.14 4.89
C ILE A 648 23.38 -21.60 6.32
N TYR A 649 24.43 -20.95 6.83
CA TYR A 649 24.45 -20.25 8.12
C TYR A 649 24.01 -21.11 9.32
N ILE A 650 24.55 -22.32 9.40
CA ILE A 650 24.41 -23.21 10.54
C ILE A 650 25.81 -23.63 11.07
N SER A 651 25.86 -24.11 12.30
CA SER A 651 27.12 -24.63 12.80
C SER A 651 27.56 -25.88 12.02
N PRO A 652 28.88 -26.16 11.87
CA PRO A 652 29.36 -27.39 11.27
C PRO A 652 28.77 -28.64 11.92
N ARG A 653 28.55 -28.60 13.24
CA ARG A 653 27.94 -29.68 14.02
C ARG A 653 26.45 -29.86 13.68
N THR A 654 25.74 -28.76 13.38
CA THR A 654 24.33 -28.82 12.91
C THR A 654 24.26 -29.43 11.51
N ALA A 655 25.18 -29.09 10.60
CA ALA A 655 25.28 -29.71 9.29
C ALA A 655 25.54 -31.21 9.40
N GLU A 656 26.47 -31.64 10.27
CA GLU A 656 26.75 -33.04 10.58
C GLU A 656 25.50 -33.76 11.11
N HIS A 657 24.75 -33.12 12.00
CA HIS A 657 23.52 -33.68 12.58
C HIS A 657 22.44 -33.90 11.50
N HIS A 658 22.28 -32.96 10.56
CA HIS A 658 21.37 -33.12 9.41
C HIS A 658 21.82 -34.31 8.54
N VAL A 659 23.10 -34.45 8.25
CA VAL A 659 23.63 -35.55 7.46
C VAL A 659 23.43 -36.89 8.17
N ALA A 660 23.70 -36.95 9.49
CA ALA A 660 23.48 -38.17 10.29
C ALA A 660 21.99 -38.56 10.34
N ARG A 661 21.07 -37.58 10.38
CA ARG A 661 19.60 -37.80 10.35
C ARG A 661 19.15 -38.31 8.98
N MET A 662 19.64 -37.70 7.90
CA MET A 662 19.35 -38.15 6.52
C MET A 662 19.89 -39.58 6.30
N ARG A 663 21.10 -39.86 6.79
CA ARG A 663 21.71 -41.20 6.72
C ARG A 663 20.83 -42.27 7.38
N ARG A 664 20.35 -42.01 8.59
CA ARG A 664 19.44 -42.94 9.30
C ARG A 664 18.13 -43.10 8.58
N ARG A 665 17.55 -42.01 8.09
CA ARG A 665 16.22 -42.00 7.43
C ARG A 665 16.25 -42.69 6.06
N LEU A 666 17.33 -42.53 5.31
CA LEU A 666 17.50 -43.16 4.01
C LEU A 666 18.11 -44.58 4.12
N GLY A 667 18.44 -45.05 5.35
CA GLY A 667 19.00 -46.38 5.58
C GLY A 667 20.36 -46.56 4.94
N ALA A 668 21.18 -45.50 4.84
CA ALA A 668 22.49 -45.58 4.18
C ALA A 668 23.57 -46.12 5.12
N ASP A 669 24.29 -47.15 4.71
CA ASP A 669 25.33 -47.84 5.51
C ASP A 669 26.71 -47.15 5.40
N SER A 670 26.96 -46.44 4.29
CA SER A 670 28.21 -45.72 4.04
C SER A 670 27.96 -44.29 3.53
N ARG A 671 29.03 -43.46 3.53
CA ARG A 671 28.96 -42.11 2.93
C ARG A 671 28.68 -42.18 1.43
N SER A 672 29.24 -43.13 0.72
CA SER A 672 29.04 -43.36 -0.71
C SER A 672 27.59 -43.77 -1.00
N ASP A 673 27.02 -44.66 -0.19
CA ASP A 673 25.62 -45.09 -0.28
C ASP A 673 24.65 -43.94 0.02
N LEU A 674 24.98 -43.10 1.00
CA LEU A 674 24.21 -41.88 1.28
C LEU A 674 24.16 -40.95 0.08
N LEU A 675 25.29 -40.69 -0.59
CA LEU A 675 25.33 -39.80 -1.75
C LEU A 675 24.50 -40.35 -2.92
N VAL A 676 24.51 -41.67 -3.15
CA VAL A 676 23.68 -42.31 -4.18
C VAL A 676 22.17 -42.14 -3.85
N ARG A 677 21.77 -42.41 -2.61
CA ARG A 677 20.38 -42.29 -2.16
C ARG A 677 19.90 -40.85 -2.15
N LEU A 678 20.75 -39.89 -1.84
CA LEU A 678 20.44 -38.46 -1.90
C LEU A 678 20.22 -37.99 -3.34
N ARG A 679 21.01 -38.45 -4.32
CA ARG A 679 20.76 -38.17 -5.75
C ARG A 679 19.42 -38.70 -6.21
N LEU A 680 19.07 -39.94 -5.85
CA LEU A 680 17.75 -40.50 -6.15
C LEU A 680 16.61 -39.73 -5.48
N ALA A 681 16.78 -39.32 -4.22
CA ALA A 681 15.77 -38.59 -3.46
C ALA A 681 15.57 -37.17 -3.96
N LEU A 682 16.57 -36.55 -4.60
CA LEU A 682 16.48 -35.21 -5.19
C LEU A 682 16.04 -35.20 -6.67
N GLY A 683 15.87 -36.37 -7.27
CA GLY A 683 15.45 -36.50 -8.67
C GLY A 683 16.52 -36.13 -9.70
N GLU A 684 17.80 -36.07 -9.29
CA GLU A 684 18.94 -35.87 -10.18
C GLU A 684 19.29 -37.21 -10.83
N GLY A 685 18.74 -37.42 -12.03
CA GLY A 685 19.04 -38.59 -12.84
C GLY A 685 20.55 -38.69 -13.18
N TYR A 686 21.06 -39.91 -13.25
CA TYR A 686 22.43 -40.24 -13.65
C TYR A 686 22.82 -39.55 -14.94
N PRO A 687 24.00 -38.91 -15.08
CA PRO A 687 24.55 -38.61 -16.39
C PRO A 687 24.91 -39.94 -17.06
N PRO A 688 24.64 -40.12 -18.37
CA PRO A 688 25.04 -41.32 -19.08
C PRO A 688 26.57 -41.45 -19.09
N PRO A 689 27.12 -42.69 -19.19
CA PRO A 689 28.51 -43.01 -19.06
C PRO A 689 29.42 -42.30 -20.04
#